data_1622d5d010bf7a8ccf5ef843b7748ce8
#
_entry.id   1622d5d010bf7a8ccf5ef843b7748ce8
#
_cell.length_a   1.000
_cell.length_b   1.000
_cell.length_c   1.000
_cell.angle_alpha   90.00
_cell.angle_beta   90.00
_cell.angle_gamma   90.00
#
_symmetry.space_group_name_H-M   'P 1'
#
loop_
_entity.id
_entity.type
_entity.pdbx_description
1 polymer ?
#
loop_
_entity_poly.entity_id
_entity_poly.type
_entity_poly.pdbx_seq_one_letter_code
_entity_poly.pdbx_strand_id
1 'polypeptide(L)'
;MAERLQQVKSQIPTGLDPQLGPIATGLGEIFMYTIDADPKARKADGTPYTATDLRTLQDWVIRPQLRNVPGVTEVNTIGGFQRQVHITPDPARLRALGFTLEDVAEAVEANNQNVGAGYIERNGQQFLVRIPGQVANLEEIGNIVLARREGVPIHVHDVAEVKDGPELRSGAATQNGHEVVMGTVVMLIGANSRDVAQAAAARLQQAQRSLPEGVTVTASYDRTALVDRTIATVARNLVEGALLVIVVLFLLLGNFRAALITAAVIPLAMLFTLTGMARGGISANLMSLGALDFGLIVDGAVIIIENCLRRFGERQHALGRDMTRQERFQETASATAEVIRPSLFGLGIITAVYLPIFALSGVEGKMFHPMAITVVLALTGAMVLALTFVPAAIALFLGGRVQEKENRLMAWVRRRYEPLLAFSLRRGRWMVAGALVLVVGCGLLATRLGSEFVPNLDEGDVAMHAMRIPGTSLTQSIDMQKHIENRLVQFPEVSKVFSKIGTPEVASDPMPPSVADTFIMMKPRKDWPDPRKPRATLLGELEAAVEQLPGNNYEFTQPIQMRTNELISGVRADVAVMLFGDDLETLLAVGRRIAAVAGKVPGAADVRVEETSGLPLLTVTPDRTALAGYGLNPGQVQSTVATAVGGQVAGQLFEGDRRFDIVVRLPEALRQDPAALADLPVSLESALSGGDADESSRAASGTNGARTVPLRELATLANSEGPNQINRENGKRRIVITANVRDRDLGGFVGELQQTIGREVQVPNGYWIEYGGSFEQLISASRRLAIVVPLTLVIIFALLFWAFGSIKDAAIVFSGVPLALTGGVLALAARGIPLSISAGVGFIALSGVAVLNGLVMISFVRSLREGGLPLAQAVRDGALGRLRPVLMTALVASLGFVPMAFNVGAGSEVQRPLATVVIGGIVSSTLLTLLVLPVLYRWLHRRDASPA
;
A
#
# COMPACT_ATOMS: atom_id res chain seq x y z
N MET A 1 15.66 -5.45 18.04
CA MET A 1 15.26 -4.06 18.30
C MET A 1 15.01 -3.85 19.79
N ALA A 2 14.17 -4.64 20.46
CA ALA A 2 13.91 -4.54 21.92
C ALA A 2 15.20 -4.59 22.77
N GLU A 3 16.11 -5.53 22.49
CA GLU A 3 17.41 -5.64 23.19
C GLU A 3 18.27 -4.37 23.01
N ARG A 4 18.32 -3.80 21.80
CA ARG A 4 19.03 -2.54 21.55
C ARG A 4 18.39 -1.36 22.26
N LEU A 5 17.05 -1.33 22.32
CA LEU A 5 16.33 -0.29 23.03
C LEU A 5 16.67 -0.32 24.54
N GLN A 6 16.71 -1.50 25.15
CA GLN A 6 17.13 -1.63 26.55
C GLN A 6 18.59 -1.18 26.79
N GLN A 7 19.51 -1.50 25.85
CA GLN A 7 20.91 -1.04 25.97
C GLN A 7 21.05 0.48 25.88
N VAL A 8 20.22 1.14 25.07
CA VAL A 8 20.28 2.60 24.87
C VAL A 8 19.51 3.34 25.97
N LYS A 9 18.60 2.69 26.69
CA LYS A 9 17.73 3.35 27.69
C LYS A 9 18.52 4.12 28.76
N SER A 10 19.71 3.63 29.17
CA SER A 10 20.59 4.31 30.12
C SER A 10 21.37 5.50 29.52
N GLN A 11 21.38 5.66 28.19
CA GLN A 11 22.09 6.72 27.45
C GLN A 11 21.15 7.86 27.01
N ILE A 12 19.85 7.66 27.19
CA ILE A 12 18.83 8.66 26.84
C ILE A 12 18.65 9.59 28.06
N PRO A 13 18.35 10.89 27.83
CA PRO A 13 18.05 11.81 28.92
C PRO A 13 16.97 11.27 29.87
N THR A 14 17.14 11.52 31.17
CA THR A 14 16.16 11.12 32.19
C THR A 14 14.78 11.72 31.92
N GLY A 15 13.72 10.95 32.12
CA GLY A 15 12.34 11.35 31.86
C GLY A 15 11.80 10.96 30.47
N LEU A 16 12.65 10.38 29.60
CA LEU A 16 12.21 9.82 28.34
C LEU A 16 12.09 8.29 28.43
N ASP A 17 10.94 7.75 28.03
CA ASP A 17 10.70 6.30 28.01
C ASP A 17 10.37 5.83 26.58
N PRO A 18 11.39 5.47 25.80
CA PRO A 18 11.18 5.00 24.44
C PRO A 18 10.48 3.64 24.44
N GLN A 19 9.40 3.55 23.64
CA GLN A 19 8.58 2.34 23.53
C GLN A 19 8.59 1.82 22.09
N LEU A 20 8.42 0.50 21.96
CA LEU A 20 8.20 -0.11 20.65
C LEU A 20 6.75 0.14 20.21
N GLY A 21 6.59 0.60 18.99
CA GLY A 21 5.28 0.70 18.36
C GLY A 21 4.66 -0.69 18.10
N PRO A 22 3.39 -0.74 17.67
CA PRO A 22 2.71 -1.98 17.34
C PRO A 22 3.39 -2.71 16.17
N ILE A 23 3.27 -4.05 16.13
CA ILE A 23 3.80 -4.87 15.02
C ILE A 23 2.90 -4.70 13.80
N ALA A 24 3.00 -3.56 13.17
CA ALA A 24 2.20 -3.14 12.04
C ALA A 24 3.04 -2.34 11.03
N THR A 25 2.46 -2.07 9.87
CA THR A 25 2.94 -1.07 8.91
C THR A 25 1.87 0.01 8.76
N GLY A 26 2.18 1.15 8.14
CA GLY A 26 1.17 2.18 7.82
C GLY A 26 0.01 1.65 6.96
N LEU A 27 0.24 0.60 6.15
CA LEU A 27 -0.82 -0.12 5.46
C LEU A 27 -1.70 -0.98 6.39
N GLY A 28 -1.33 -1.13 7.65
CA GLY A 28 -2.12 -1.84 8.65
C GLY A 28 -3.34 -1.07 9.16
N GLU A 29 -3.47 0.21 8.89
CA GLU A 29 -4.69 0.99 9.15
C GLU A 29 -5.79 0.58 8.16
N ILE A 30 -6.59 -0.41 8.54
CA ILE A 30 -7.55 -1.06 7.61
C ILE A 30 -9.00 -0.68 7.84
N PHE A 31 -9.31 -0.16 9.03
CA PHE A 31 -10.68 0.17 9.43
C PHE A 31 -10.66 1.35 10.39
N MET A 32 -11.44 2.40 10.07
CA MET A 32 -11.60 3.59 10.92
C MET A 32 -13.07 3.80 11.23
N TYR A 33 -13.36 4.24 12.43
CA TYR A 33 -14.71 4.53 12.88
C TYR A 33 -14.73 5.77 13.75
N THR A 34 -15.86 6.43 13.78
CA THR A 34 -16.10 7.61 14.61
C THR A 34 -17.17 7.32 15.67
N ILE A 35 -17.02 7.97 16.81
CA ILE A 35 -17.94 7.92 17.92
C ILE A 35 -18.50 9.32 18.07
N ASP A 36 -19.80 9.40 18.08
CA ASP A 36 -20.55 10.66 18.18
C ASP A 36 -21.79 10.46 19.06
N ALA A 37 -22.33 11.53 19.58
CA ALA A 37 -23.56 11.53 20.37
C ALA A 37 -24.64 12.42 19.73
N ASP A 38 -25.89 11.94 19.71
CA ASP A 38 -27.00 12.79 19.30
C ASP A 38 -26.99 14.05 20.20
N PRO A 39 -27.13 15.27 19.65
CA PRO A 39 -27.21 16.50 20.43
C PRO A 39 -28.32 16.51 21.51
N LYS A 40 -29.31 15.64 21.38
CA LYS A 40 -30.38 15.46 22.35
C LYS A 40 -30.06 14.37 23.40
N ALA A 41 -29.02 13.55 23.19
CA ALA A 41 -28.63 12.52 24.15
C ALA A 41 -28.16 13.16 25.46
N ARG A 42 -28.52 12.54 26.57
CA ARG A 42 -28.17 12.99 27.93
C ARG A 42 -27.59 11.82 28.72
N LYS A 43 -26.63 12.13 29.57
CA LYS A 43 -26.11 11.21 30.59
C LYS A 43 -27.15 10.99 31.70
N ALA A 44 -26.89 10.05 32.60
CA ALA A 44 -27.76 9.77 33.74
C ALA A 44 -27.97 10.97 34.67
N ASP A 45 -26.99 11.89 34.70
CA ASP A 45 -27.07 13.16 35.46
C ASP A 45 -27.83 14.28 34.71
N GLY A 46 -28.35 14.02 33.50
CA GLY A 46 -29.09 14.98 32.67
C GLY A 46 -28.19 15.90 31.82
N THR A 47 -26.85 15.82 31.94
CA THR A 47 -25.91 16.63 31.16
C THR A 47 -25.68 16.03 29.75
N PRO A 48 -25.32 16.84 28.76
CA PRO A 48 -24.95 16.34 27.42
C PRO A 48 -23.62 15.57 27.47
N TYR A 49 -23.43 14.63 26.53
CA TYR A 49 -22.15 14.00 26.35
C TYR A 49 -21.09 14.97 25.85
N THR A 50 -19.95 15.00 26.50
CA THR A 50 -18.79 15.82 26.11
C THR A 50 -17.80 14.99 25.27
N ALA A 51 -16.85 15.66 24.60
CA ALA A 51 -15.76 14.98 23.89
C ALA A 51 -14.91 14.10 24.84
N THR A 52 -14.82 14.46 26.13
CA THR A 52 -14.16 13.65 27.18
C THR A 52 -14.94 12.37 27.50
N ASP A 53 -16.27 12.46 27.56
CA ASP A 53 -17.13 11.28 27.80
C ASP A 53 -17.01 10.29 26.63
N LEU A 54 -17.08 10.79 25.40
CA LEU A 54 -16.95 9.96 24.19
C LEU A 54 -15.57 9.31 24.10
N ARG A 55 -14.51 10.03 24.46
CA ARG A 55 -13.17 9.49 24.55
C ARG A 55 -13.06 8.38 25.61
N THR A 56 -13.67 8.58 26.77
CA THR A 56 -13.72 7.58 27.84
C THR A 56 -14.45 6.30 27.38
N LEU A 57 -15.56 6.44 26.65
CA LEU A 57 -16.26 5.27 26.07
C LEU A 57 -15.39 4.55 25.03
N GLN A 58 -14.65 5.29 24.21
CA GLN A 58 -13.71 4.71 23.25
C GLN A 58 -12.64 3.88 23.96
N ASP A 59 -11.95 4.47 24.92
CA ASP A 59 -10.76 3.86 25.51
C ASP A 59 -11.09 2.67 26.41
N TRP A 60 -12.24 2.74 27.13
CA TRP A 60 -12.61 1.74 28.15
C TRP A 60 -13.73 0.77 27.75
N VAL A 61 -14.51 1.07 26.71
CA VAL A 61 -15.61 0.19 26.30
C VAL A 61 -15.36 -0.39 24.89
N ILE A 62 -15.00 0.44 23.91
CA ILE A 62 -14.89 0.00 22.51
C ILE A 62 -13.51 -0.58 22.21
N ARG A 63 -12.44 0.13 22.55
CA ARG A 63 -11.05 -0.27 22.29
C ARG A 63 -10.72 -1.68 22.83
N PRO A 64 -11.05 -2.06 24.07
CA PRO A 64 -10.77 -3.40 24.57
C PRO A 64 -11.50 -4.49 23.80
N GLN A 65 -12.72 -4.24 23.34
CA GLN A 65 -13.50 -5.20 22.56
C GLN A 65 -12.92 -5.42 21.17
N LEU A 66 -12.48 -4.36 20.49
CA LEU A 66 -11.89 -4.44 19.16
C LEU A 66 -10.46 -4.99 19.19
N ARG A 67 -9.68 -4.71 20.24
CA ARG A 67 -8.32 -5.23 20.42
C ARG A 67 -8.28 -6.74 20.56
N ASN A 68 -9.36 -7.36 21.03
CA ASN A 68 -9.50 -8.81 21.15
C ASN A 68 -9.89 -9.49 19.82
N VAL A 69 -10.07 -8.76 18.73
CA VAL A 69 -10.34 -9.35 17.41
C VAL A 69 -9.06 -10.00 16.87
N PRO A 70 -9.08 -11.28 16.45
CA PRO A 70 -7.91 -11.95 15.89
C PRO A 70 -7.33 -11.19 14.70
N GLY A 71 -6.01 -10.95 14.72
CA GLY A 71 -5.31 -10.20 13.68
C GLY A 71 -5.27 -8.68 13.89
N VAL A 72 -5.92 -8.15 14.92
CA VAL A 72 -5.75 -6.76 15.39
C VAL A 72 -4.54 -6.71 16.32
N THR A 73 -3.61 -5.77 16.06
CA THR A 73 -2.46 -5.54 16.93
C THR A 73 -2.68 -4.35 17.87
N GLU A 74 -3.40 -3.33 17.41
CA GLU A 74 -3.71 -2.13 18.19
C GLU A 74 -5.00 -1.47 17.66
N VAL A 75 -5.66 -0.71 18.55
CA VAL A 75 -6.75 0.21 18.20
C VAL A 75 -6.32 1.60 18.64
N ASN A 76 -5.85 2.40 17.69
CA ASN A 76 -5.33 3.74 17.96
C ASN A 76 -6.47 4.75 18.06
N THR A 77 -6.40 5.65 19.02
CA THR A 77 -7.43 6.67 19.26
C THR A 77 -6.90 8.07 18.95
N ILE A 78 -7.72 8.89 18.29
CA ILE A 78 -7.47 10.32 18.08
C ILE A 78 -8.78 11.10 18.29
N GLY A 79 -8.67 12.35 18.81
CA GLY A 79 -9.82 13.20 19.12
C GLY A 79 -10.40 12.95 20.50
N GLY A 80 -11.27 13.86 20.90
CA GLY A 80 -11.76 13.97 22.26
C GLY A 80 -10.64 14.37 23.22
N PHE A 81 -10.94 14.30 24.53
CA PHE A 81 -9.98 14.56 25.58
C PHE A 81 -9.89 13.35 26.51
N GLN A 82 -8.70 12.91 26.82
CA GLN A 82 -8.50 11.95 27.89
C GLN A 82 -8.80 12.62 29.23
N ARG A 83 -9.66 12.00 30.04
CA ARG A 83 -10.02 12.52 31.36
C ARG A 83 -8.85 12.39 32.31
N GLN A 84 -8.56 13.47 33.03
CA GLN A 84 -7.59 13.51 34.14
C GLN A 84 -8.25 14.15 35.35
N VAL A 85 -7.67 13.91 36.52
CA VAL A 85 -7.98 14.67 37.74
C VAL A 85 -6.93 15.77 37.87
N HIS A 86 -7.38 17.01 37.80
CA HIS A 86 -6.50 18.16 37.96
C HIS A 86 -6.48 18.65 39.40
N ILE A 87 -5.29 18.80 39.92
CA ILE A 87 -5.01 19.58 41.10
C ILE A 87 -4.41 20.90 40.59
N THR A 88 -5.14 21.99 40.78
CA THR A 88 -4.76 23.33 40.28
C THR A 88 -4.46 24.25 41.42
N PRO A 89 -3.18 24.30 41.89
CA PRO A 89 -2.77 25.14 42.98
C PRO A 89 -2.86 26.65 42.65
N ASP A 90 -3.25 27.44 43.63
CA ASP A 90 -3.20 28.89 43.59
C ASP A 90 -1.81 29.38 44.03
N PRO A 91 -1.00 30.01 43.12
CA PRO A 91 0.36 30.46 43.50
C PRO A 91 0.41 31.46 44.66
N ALA A 92 -0.65 32.25 44.90
CA ALA A 92 -0.71 33.20 46.00
C ALA A 92 -0.91 32.47 47.33
N ARG A 93 -1.77 31.44 47.36
CA ARG A 93 -2.00 30.60 48.54
C ARG A 93 -0.77 29.73 48.84
N LEU A 94 -0.16 29.13 47.81
CA LEU A 94 1.09 28.36 47.98
C LEU A 94 2.15 29.25 48.63
N ARG A 95 2.36 30.47 48.14
CA ARG A 95 3.35 31.42 48.68
C ARG A 95 3.04 31.79 50.14
N ALA A 96 1.77 32.09 50.43
CA ALA A 96 1.36 32.51 51.77
C ALA A 96 1.55 31.39 52.81
N LEU A 97 1.36 30.13 52.36
CA LEU A 97 1.53 28.97 53.20
C LEU A 97 2.91 28.29 53.06
N GLY A 98 3.78 28.79 52.15
CA GLY A 98 5.14 28.31 51.99
C GLY A 98 5.27 26.95 51.37
N PHE A 99 4.40 26.62 50.46
CA PHE A 99 4.44 25.40 49.69
C PHE A 99 4.83 25.68 48.21
N THR A 100 5.33 24.65 47.55
CA THR A 100 5.66 24.64 46.13
C THR A 100 4.67 23.74 45.39
N LEU A 101 4.71 23.75 44.06
CA LEU A 101 3.97 22.80 43.21
C LEU A 101 4.42 21.36 43.44
N GLU A 102 5.75 21.19 43.69
CA GLU A 102 6.38 19.91 43.90
C GLU A 102 5.94 19.28 45.25
N ASP A 103 5.87 20.08 46.34
CA ASP A 103 5.34 19.60 47.65
C ASP A 103 3.92 19.05 47.54
N VAL A 104 3.07 19.68 46.69
CA VAL A 104 1.70 19.23 46.45
C VAL A 104 1.73 17.89 45.71
N ALA A 105 2.58 17.77 44.67
CA ALA A 105 2.70 16.53 43.88
C ALA A 105 3.24 15.38 44.72
N GLU A 106 4.29 15.60 45.48
CA GLU A 106 4.88 14.58 46.36
C GLU A 106 3.92 14.13 47.47
N ALA A 107 3.17 15.05 48.08
CA ALA A 107 2.18 14.70 49.08
C ALA A 107 1.07 13.83 48.52
N VAL A 108 0.58 14.13 47.29
CA VAL A 108 -0.42 13.30 46.62
C VAL A 108 0.14 11.93 46.24
N GLU A 109 1.36 11.87 45.71
CA GLU A 109 2.03 10.61 45.36
C GLU A 109 2.21 9.72 46.60
N ALA A 110 2.67 10.27 47.71
CA ALA A 110 2.86 9.54 48.97
C ALA A 110 1.55 9.01 49.59
N ASN A 111 0.41 9.71 49.30
CA ASN A 111 -0.92 9.32 49.84
C ASN A 111 -1.77 8.54 48.82
N ASN A 112 -1.17 8.03 47.75
CA ASN A 112 -1.91 7.31 46.68
C ASN A 112 -1.22 5.98 46.30
N GLN A 113 -0.75 5.24 47.31
CA GLN A 113 -0.02 3.99 47.10
C GLN A 113 -0.64 2.84 47.89
N ASN A 114 -0.79 1.67 47.27
CA ASN A 114 -1.11 0.43 47.99
C ASN A 114 0.19 -0.33 48.32
N VAL A 115 0.32 -0.77 49.59
CA VAL A 115 1.49 -1.51 50.05
C VAL A 115 1.08 -2.90 50.52
N GLY A 116 1.81 -3.93 50.09
CA GLY A 116 1.70 -5.28 50.60
C GLY A 116 2.74 -5.49 51.71
N ALA A 117 2.31 -5.78 52.93
CA ALA A 117 3.20 -5.91 54.08
C ALA A 117 3.55 -7.37 54.44
N GLY A 118 3.43 -8.31 53.48
CA GLY A 118 3.72 -9.73 53.73
C GLY A 118 2.51 -10.51 54.24
N TYR A 119 2.75 -11.51 55.08
CA TYR A 119 1.66 -12.34 55.62
C TYR A 119 1.94 -12.75 57.08
N ILE A 120 0.85 -13.12 57.78
CA ILE A 120 0.88 -13.67 59.16
C ILE A 120 0.28 -15.07 59.10
N GLU A 121 0.98 -16.02 59.65
CA GLU A 121 0.45 -17.38 59.82
C GLU A 121 -0.16 -17.55 61.19
N ARG A 122 -1.42 -17.95 61.26
CA ARG A 122 -2.13 -18.21 62.51
C ARG A 122 -3.15 -19.32 62.34
N ASN A 123 -3.14 -20.30 63.29
CA ASN A 123 -4.12 -21.40 63.28
C ASN A 123 -4.20 -22.20 61.96
N GLY A 124 -3.06 -22.37 61.27
CA GLY A 124 -3.01 -23.11 60.01
C GLY A 124 -3.51 -22.30 58.79
N GLN A 125 -3.81 -21.02 58.96
CA GLN A 125 -4.22 -20.10 57.90
C GLN A 125 -3.17 -19.02 57.67
N GLN A 126 -3.00 -18.65 56.40
CA GLN A 126 -2.15 -17.53 55.99
C GLN A 126 -3.02 -16.29 55.73
N PHE A 127 -2.73 -15.24 56.51
CA PHE A 127 -3.38 -13.93 56.33
C PHE A 127 -2.42 -12.98 55.63
N LEU A 128 -2.76 -12.59 54.39
CA LEU A 128 -2.02 -11.54 53.70
C LEU A 128 -2.32 -10.17 54.33
N VAL A 129 -1.25 -9.45 54.68
CA VAL A 129 -1.38 -8.08 55.20
C VAL A 129 -1.39 -7.10 54.06
N ARG A 130 -2.49 -6.38 53.89
CA ARG A 130 -2.71 -5.37 52.83
C ARG A 130 -2.95 -4.00 53.49
N ILE A 131 -2.22 -3.00 53.03
CA ILE A 131 -2.41 -1.60 53.45
C ILE A 131 -2.94 -0.84 52.23
N PRO A 132 -4.26 -0.62 52.15
CA PRO A 132 -4.82 0.21 51.10
C PRO A 132 -4.53 1.68 51.39
N GLY A 133 -3.96 2.41 50.42
CA GLY A 133 -3.64 3.82 50.52
C GLY A 133 -4.04 4.62 49.27
N GLN A 134 -4.71 3.96 48.31
CA GLN A 134 -5.18 4.67 47.10
C GLN A 134 -6.43 5.48 47.39
N VAL A 135 -6.48 6.69 46.90
CA VAL A 135 -7.66 7.58 46.92
C VAL A 135 -8.78 7.04 46.04
N ALA A 136 -10.03 7.15 46.49
CA ALA A 136 -11.19 6.63 45.81
C ALA A 136 -12.01 7.70 45.09
N ASN A 137 -11.87 8.97 45.41
CA ASN A 137 -12.64 10.08 44.83
C ASN A 137 -11.92 11.44 44.94
N LEU A 138 -12.48 12.48 44.32
CA LEU A 138 -11.91 13.82 44.35
C LEU A 138 -11.87 14.47 45.73
N GLU A 139 -12.83 14.13 46.60
CA GLU A 139 -12.91 14.66 47.96
C GLU A 139 -11.73 14.13 48.81
N GLU A 140 -11.42 12.84 48.71
CA GLU A 140 -10.28 12.24 49.38
C GLU A 140 -8.96 12.87 48.94
N ILE A 141 -8.80 13.18 47.63
CA ILE A 141 -7.63 13.90 47.12
C ILE A 141 -7.53 15.29 47.78
N GLY A 142 -8.67 16.01 47.83
CA GLY A 142 -8.73 17.31 48.44
C GLY A 142 -8.35 17.30 49.96
N ASN A 143 -8.66 16.20 50.65
CA ASN A 143 -8.42 16.02 52.07
C ASN A 143 -6.99 15.51 52.41
N ILE A 144 -6.13 15.26 51.42
CA ILE A 144 -4.72 14.90 51.63
C ILE A 144 -4.04 16.02 52.40
N VAL A 145 -3.34 15.67 53.49
CA VAL A 145 -2.60 16.61 54.37
C VAL A 145 -1.25 16.91 53.75
N LEU A 146 -0.97 18.17 53.47
CA LEU A 146 0.34 18.66 53.00
C LEU A 146 1.33 18.83 54.18
N ALA A 147 0.89 19.47 55.27
CA ALA A 147 1.67 19.68 56.45
C ALA A 147 0.77 19.97 57.66
N ARG A 148 1.38 20.02 58.82
CA ARG A 148 0.70 20.46 60.04
C ARG A 148 1.41 21.67 60.65
N ARG A 149 0.70 22.79 60.80
CA ARG A 149 1.20 24.03 61.40
C ARG A 149 0.46 24.36 62.68
N GLU A 150 1.17 24.58 63.75
CA GLU A 150 0.60 24.91 65.05
C GLU A 150 -0.54 23.95 65.47
N GLY A 151 -0.44 22.68 65.08
CA GLY A 151 -1.44 21.68 65.38
C GLY A 151 -2.61 21.62 64.38
N VAL A 152 -2.70 22.51 63.43
CA VAL A 152 -3.76 22.55 62.38
C VAL A 152 -3.24 21.88 61.10
N PRO A 153 -3.92 20.87 60.58
CA PRO A 153 -3.54 20.26 59.32
C PRO A 153 -3.89 21.23 58.16
N ILE A 154 -3.02 21.33 57.17
CA ILE A 154 -3.24 22.05 55.89
C ILE A 154 -3.44 20.99 54.83
N HIS A 155 -4.56 21.07 54.14
CA HIS A 155 -4.96 20.09 53.16
C HIS A 155 -4.72 20.60 51.70
N VAL A 156 -4.78 19.72 50.74
CA VAL A 156 -4.69 20.07 49.30
C VAL A 156 -5.76 21.09 48.92
N HIS A 157 -6.99 20.93 49.38
CA HIS A 157 -8.10 21.89 49.07
C HIS A 157 -7.89 23.30 49.66
N ASP A 158 -7.01 23.52 50.61
CA ASP A 158 -6.67 24.82 51.16
C ASP A 158 -5.79 25.64 50.18
N VAL A 159 -5.01 24.95 49.36
CA VAL A 159 -4.04 25.57 48.44
C VAL A 159 -4.39 25.35 46.97
N ALA A 160 -5.23 24.38 46.65
CA ALA A 160 -5.55 23.97 45.25
C ALA A 160 -7.02 23.65 45.07
N GLU A 161 -7.51 23.79 43.85
CA GLU A 161 -8.79 23.25 43.45
C GLU A 161 -8.57 21.84 42.86
N VAL A 162 -9.39 20.86 43.28
CA VAL A 162 -9.37 19.48 42.75
C VAL A 162 -10.63 19.28 41.91
N LYS A 163 -10.44 18.98 40.61
CA LYS A 163 -11.56 18.79 39.66
C LYS A 163 -11.19 17.88 38.51
N ASP A 164 -12.20 17.34 37.83
CA ASP A 164 -12.01 16.71 36.52
C ASP A 164 -11.53 17.75 35.48
N GLY A 165 -10.63 17.31 34.63
CA GLY A 165 -10.09 18.14 33.58
C GLY A 165 -9.60 17.34 32.37
N PRO A 166 -9.35 18.00 31.26
CA PRO A 166 -8.88 17.38 30.04
C PRO A 166 -7.36 17.31 30.00
N GLU A 167 -6.81 16.22 29.43
CA GLU A 167 -5.39 16.13 29.05
C GLU A 167 -5.02 17.17 27.98
N LEU A 168 -3.75 17.60 27.94
CA LEU A 168 -3.20 18.37 26.83
C LEU A 168 -3.07 17.44 25.62
N ARG A 169 -3.88 17.66 24.61
CA ARG A 169 -3.91 16.81 23.42
C ARG A 169 -3.00 17.32 22.30
N SER A 170 -2.40 16.41 21.57
CA SER A 170 -1.59 16.65 20.38
C SER A 170 -2.33 16.43 19.08
N GLY A 171 -3.55 15.88 19.13
CA GLY A 171 -4.35 15.57 17.96
C GLY A 171 -5.84 15.63 18.19
N ALA A 172 -6.59 15.81 17.09
CA ALA A 172 -8.04 15.84 17.05
C ALA A 172 -8.58 15.11 15.82
N ALA A 173 -9.86 14.75 15.84
CA ALA A 173 -10.57 14.22 14.69
C ALA A 173 -11.83 15.02 14.40
N THR A 174 -12.16 15.20 13.13
CA THR A 174 -13.36 15.88 12.67
C THR A 174 -14.10 15.03 11.64
N GLN A 175 -15.42 15.22 11.55
CA GLN A 175 -16.26 14.60 10.52
C GLN A 175 -17.39 15.53 10.13
N ASN A 176 -17.53 15.81 8.84
CA ASN A 176 -18.60 16.65 8.27
C ASN A 176 -18.74 18.01 8.97
N GLY A 177 -17.63 18.62 9.36
CA GLY A 177 -17.58 19.95 9.97
C GLY A 177 -17.75 19.99 11.48
N HIS A 178 -17.77 18.88 12.19
CA HIS A 178 -17.78 18.83 13.66
C HIS A 178 -16.71 17.90 14.23
N GLU A 179 -16.34 18.16 15.47
CA GLU A 179 -15.31 17.36 16.16
C GLU A 179 -15.90 16.04 16.66
N VAL A 180 -15.15 14.94 16.47
CA VAL A 180 -15.54 13.57 16.86
C VAL A 180 -14.38 12.86 17.55
N VAL A 181 -14.67 11.72 18.19
CA VAL A 181 -13.64 10.76 18.60
C VAL A 181 -13.51 9.67 17.54
N MET A 182 -12.30 9.37 17.13
CA MET A 182 -12.04 8.39 16.10
C MET A 182 -11.15 7.25 16.62
N GLY A 183 -11.54 6.01 16.29
CA GLY A 183 -10.73 4.82 16.49
C GLY A 183 -10.21 4.28 15.15
N THR A 184 -8.94 3.93 15.11
CA THR A 184 -8.28 3.30 13.95
C THR A 184 -7.84 1.89 14.33
N VAL A 185 -8.38 0.89 13.67
CA VAL A 185 -7.98 -0.51 13.86
C VAL A 185 -6.75 -0.79 13.01
N VAL A 186 -5.68 -1.23 13.68
CA VAL A 186 -4.38 -1.53 13.07
C VAL A 186 -4.17 -3.04 13.02
N MET A 187 -3.90 -3.55 11.83
CA MET A 187 -3.74 -4.97 11.55
C MET A 187 -2.32 -5.46 11.84
N LEU A 188 -2.20 -6.67 12.39
CA LEU A 188 -0.93 -7.38 12.56
C LEU A 188 -0.30 -7.70 11.20
N ILE A 189 1.02 -7.53 11.08
CA ILE A 189 1.77 -7.89 9.86
C ILE A 189 1.52 -9.36 9.50
N GLY A 190 1.16 -9.61 8.24
CA GLY A 190 0.89 -10.95 7.71
C GLY A 190 -0.55 -11.44 7.87
N ALA A 191 -1.41 -10.72 8.60
CA ALA A 191 -2.83 -11.05 8.65
C ALA A 191 -3.56 -10.67 7.35
N ASN A 192 -4.75 -11.22 7.13
CA ASN A 192 -5.59 -10.90 5.98
C ASN A 192 -6.45 -9.66 6.29
N SER A 193 -6.20 -8.56 5.56
CA SER A 193 -6.86 -7.27 5.81
C SER A 193 -8.40 -7.33 5.68
N ARG A 194 -8.92 -8.16 4.76
CA ARG A 194 -10.36 -8.32 4.55
C ARG A 194 -11.01 -9.02 5.75
N ASP A 195 -10.42 -10.13 6.18
CA ASP A 195 -10.98 -10.92 7.29
C ASP A 195 -10.94 -10.14 8.60
N VAL A 196 -9.82 -9.45 8.87
CA VAL A 196 -9.67 -8.61 10.07
C VAL A 196 -10.62 -7.42 10.06
N ALA A 197 -10.77 -6.70 8.93
CA ALA A 197 -11.68 -5.56 8.84
C ALA A 197 -13.16 -5.98 8.97
N GLN A 198 -13.56 -7.10 8.36
CA GLN A 198 -14.91 -7.66 8.52
C GLN A 198 -15.18 -8.08 9.97
N ALA A 199 -14.22 -8.74 10.62
CA ALA A 199 -14.35 -9.14 12.01
C ALA A 199 -14.41 -7.91 12.94
N ALA A 200 -13.59 -6.87 12.67
CA ALA A 200 -13.65 -5.60 13.39
C ALA A 200 -15.00 -4.88 13.21
N ALA A 201 -15.52 -4.82 11.98
CA ALA A 201 -16.83 -4.23 11.71
C ALA A 201 -17.95 -4.96 12.45
N ALA A 202 -17.95 -6.30 12.42
CA ALA A 202 -18.91 -7.12 13.17
C ALA A 202 -18.81 -6.89 14.69
N ARG A 203 -17.57 -6.79 15.20
CA ARG A 203 -17.33 -6.53 16.63
C ARG A 203 -17.77 -5.11 17.02
N LEU A 204 -17.56 -4.13 16.16
CA LEU A 204 -18.01 -2.75 16.39
C LEU A 204 -19.54 -2.68 16.53
N GLN A 205 -20.28 -3.40 15.68
CA GLN A 205 -21.74 -3.51 15.80
C GLN A 205 -22.19 -4.15 17.13
N GLN A 206 -21.40 -5.10 17.64
CA GLN A 206 -21.67 -5.67 18.98
C GLN A 206 -21.35 -4.65 20.08
N ALA A 207 -20.22 -3.93 19.96
CA ALA A 207 -19.83 -2.87 20.91
C ALA A 207 -20.87 -1.75 20.99
N GLN A 208 -21.53 -1.40 19.87
CA GLN A 208 -22.65 -0.43 19.86
C GLN A 208 -23.74 -0.76 20.89
N ARG A 209 -24.00 -2.04 21.14
CA ARG A 209 -25.02 -2.47 22.12
C ARG A 209 -24.60 -2.24 23.57
N SER A 210 -23.29 -2.03 23.80
CA SER A 210 -22.72 -1.75 25.14
C SER A 210 -22.65 -0.25 25.42
N LEU A 211 -22.99 0.59 24.45
CA LEU A 211 -22.95 2.05 24.60
C LEU A 211 -24.27 2.58 25.16
N PRO A 212 -24.20 3.73 25.85
CA PRO A 212 -25.37 4.43 26.30
C PRO A 212 -26.30 4.85 25.15
N GLU A 213 -27.57 5.02 25.43
CA GLU A 213 -28.57 5.46 24.46
C GLU A 213 -28.21 6.85 23.89
N GLY A 214 -28.28 6.98 22.57
CA GLY A 214 -27.94 8.20 21.83
C GLY A 214 -26.47 8.36 21.51
N VAL A 215 -25.56 7.46 21.96
CA VAL A 215 -24.19 7.39 21.50
C VAL A 215 -24.09 6.38 20.37
N THR A 216 -23.53 6.79 19.23
CA THR A 216 -23.42 5.97 18.04
C THR A 216 -21.98 5.80 17.57
N VAL A 217 -21.67 4.61 17.04
CA VAL A 217 -20.41 4.36 16.35
C VAL A 217 -20.67 4.08 14.89
N THR A 218 -19.94 4.77 14.01
CA THR A 218 -20.09 4.62 12.56
C THR A 218 -18.75 4.33 11.90
N ALA A 219 -18.72 3.30 11.03
CA ALA A 219 -17.56 3.05 10.19
C ALA A 219 -17.34 4.23 9.24
N SER A 220 -16.14 4.80 9.25
CA SER A 220 -15.77 5.95 8.41
C SER A 220 -14.90 5.55 7.24
N TYR A 221 -14.01 4.59 7.43
CA TYR A 221 -13.21 3.96 6.37
C TYR A 221 -13.23 2.44 6.56
N ASP A 222 -13.52 1.72 5.48
CA ASP A 222 -13.49 0.26 5.45
C ASP A 222 -12.81 -0.23 4.16
N ARG A 223 -11.61 -0.78 4.33
CA ARG A 223 -10.83 -1.30 3.20
C ARG A 223 -11.50 -2.46 2.48
N THR A 224 -12.40 -3.21 3.15
CA THR A 224 -13.09 -4.35 2.54
C THR A 224 -13.90 -3.94 1.32
N ALA A 225 -14.46 -2.74 1.29
CA ALA A 225 -15.24 -2.22 0.17
C ALA A 225 -14.41 -2.13 -1.13
N LEU A 226 -13.14 -1.75 -1.04
CA LEU A 226 -12.24 -1.73 -2.20
C LEU A 226 -11.83 -3.15 -2.61
N VAL A 227 -11.48 -4.00 -1.64
CA VAL A 227 -11.09 -5.40 -1.90
C VAL A 227 -12.24 -6.15 -2.57
N ASP A 228 -13.46 -6.01 -2.09
CA ASP A 228 -14.64 -6.67 -2.66
C ASP A 228 -14.96 -6.15 -4.09
N ARG A 229 -14.86 -4.84 -4.33
CA ARG A 229 -15.00 -4.26 -5.69
C ARG A 229 -13.93 -4.82 -6.65
N THR A 230 -12.70 -4.94 -6.17
CA THR A 230 -11.58 -5.47 -6.95
C THR A 230 -11.78 -6.96 -7.27
N ILE A 231 -12.17 -7.79 -6.29
CA ILE A 231 -12.49 -9.21 -6.49
C ILE A 231 -13.64 -9.37 -7.50
N ALA A 232 -14.70 -8.56 -7.36
CA ALA A 232 -15.83 -8.61 -8.30
C ALA A 232 -15.40 -8.24 -9.74
N THR A 233 -14.52 -7.25 -9.90
CA THR A 233 -13.95 -6.86 -11.20
C THR A 233 -13.17 -8.01 -11.83
N VAL A 234 -12.29 -8.66 -11.07
CA VAL A 234 -11.49 -9.81 -11.54
C VAL A 234 -12.37 -11.00 -11.87
N ALA A 235 -13.33 -11.34 -11.01
CA ALA A 235 -14.26 -12.44 -11.26
C ALA A 235 -15.06 -12.23 -12.55
N ARG A 236 -15.55 -11.00 -12.79
CA ARG A 236 -16.24 -10.63 -14.02
C ARG A 236 -15.33 -10.81 -15.24
N ASN A 237 -14.09 -10.28 -15.21
CA ASN A 237 -13.13 -10.40 -16.31
C ASN A 237 -12.82 -11.86 -16.63
N LEU A 238 -12.65 -12.71 -15.60
CA LEU A 238 -12.41 -14.14 -15.77
C LEU A 238 -13.61 -14.83 -16.42
N VAL A 239 -14.83 -14.57 -15.97
CA VAL A 239 -16.04 -15.18 -16.55
C VAL A 239 -16.23 -14.72 -17.99
N GLU A 240 -16.12 -13.43 -18.28
CA GLU A 240 -16.25 -12.89 -19.65
C GLU A 240 -15.16 -13.43 -20.57
N GLY A 241 -13.91 -13.52 -20.10
CA GLY A 241 -12.79 -14.11 -20.85
C GLY A 241 -13.01 -15.60 -21.15
N ALA A 242 -13.44 -16.38 -20.14
CA ALA A 242 -13.75 -17.79 -20.34
C ALA A 242 -14.87 -18.01 -21.35
N LEU A 243 -15.94 -17.21 -21.27
CA LEU A 243 -17.05 -17.28 -22.23
C LEU A 243 -16.60 -16.98 -23.66
N LEU A 244 -15.78 -15.92 -23.85
CA LEU A 244 -15.23 -15.57 -25.17
C LEU A 244 -14.37 -16.71 -25.73
N VAL A 245 -13.50 -17.31 -24.91
CA VAL A 245 -12.68 -18.45 -25.29
C VAL A 245 -13.54 -19.63 -25.68
N ILE A 246 -14.56 -19.97 -24.90
CA ILE A 246 -15.51 -21.07 -25.21
C ILE A 246 -16.22 -20.84 -26.55
N VAL A 247 -16.72 -19.62 -26.80
CA VAL A 247 -17.37 -19.26 -28.07
C VAL A 247 -16.42 -19.45 -29.25
N VAL A 248 -15.17 -19.00 -29.13
CA VAL A 248 -14.16 -19.17 -30.21
C VAL A 248 -13.86 -20.65 -30.43
N LEU A 249 -13.72 -21.46 -29.38
CA LEU A 249 -13.51 -22.89 -29.53
C LEU A 249 -14.67 -23.56 -30.26
N PHE A 250 -15.93 -23.19 -29.96
CA PHE A 250 -17.11 -23.71 -30.68
C PHE A 250 -17.10 -23.30 -32.15
N LEU A 251 -16.76 -22.05 -32.46
CA LEU A 251 -16.74 -21.53 -33.83
C LEU A 251 -15.63 -22.18 -34.67
N LEU A 252 -14.44 -22.41 -34.11
CA LEU A 252 -13.28 -22.85 -34.87
C LEU A 252 -13.11 -24.36 -34.94
N LEU A 253 -13.45 -25.12 -33.87
CA LEU A 253 -13.36 -26.60 -33.86
C LEU A 253 -14.44 -27.25 -34.72
N GLY A 254 -15.60 -26.60 -34.90
CA GLY A 254 -16.69 -27.15 -35.71
C GLY A 254 -17.33 -28.44 -35.17
N ASN A 255 -16.93 -28.91 -34.01
CA ASN A 255 -17.46 -30.06 -33.32
C ASN A 255 -17.79 -29.72 -31.86
N PHE A 256 -19.09 -29.78 -31.52
CA PHE A 256 -19.58 -29.40 -30.20
C PHE A 256 -18.94 -30.19 -29.06
N ARG A 257 -18.79 -31.54 -29.25
CA ARG A 257 -18.22 -32.42 -28.21
C ARG A 257 -16.74 -32.11 -27.98
N ALA A 258 -16.00 -31.88 -29.05
CA ALA A 258 -14.59 -31.51 -28.97
C ALA A 258 -14.42 -30.17 -28.26
N ALA A 259 -15.22 -29.17 -28.60
CA ALA A 259 -15.21 -27.86 -27.97
C ALA A 259 -15.57 -27.96 -26.47
N LEU A 260 -16.53 -28.78 -26.09
CA LEU A 260 -16.91 -29.02 -24.68
C LEU A 260 -15.79 -29.68 -23.88
N ILE A 261 -15.10 -30.69 -24.46
CA ILE A 261 -13.94 -31.31 -23.81
C ILE A 261 -12.82 -30.32 -23.57
N THR A 262 -12.51 -29.49 -24.60
CA THR A 262 -11.51 -28.43 -24.45
C THR A 262 -11.91 -27.38 -23.41
N ALA A 263 -13.17 -26.95 -23.43
CA ALA A 263 -13.70 -25.98 -22.48
C ALA A 263 -13.66 -26.48 -21.02
N ALA A 264 -13.87 -27.81 -20.82
CA ALA A 264 -13.82 -28.43 -19.48
C ALA A 264 -12.42 -28.38 -18.84
N VAL A 265 -11.35 -28.22 -19.65
CA VAL A 265 -9.99 -28.07 -19.13
C VAL A 265 -9.85 -26.75 -18.31
N ILE A 266 -10.58 -25.68 -18.70
CA ILE A 266 -10.53 -24.37 -18.01
C ILE A 266 -10.91 -24.51 -16.52
N PRO A 267 -12.13 -24.93 -16.16
CA PRO A 267 -12.51 -25.04 -14.75
C PRO A 267 -11.69 -26.08 -13.98
N LEU A 268 -11.25 -27.17 -14.62
CA LEU A 268 -10.42 -28.19 -13.96
C LEU A 268 -9.01 -27.67 -13.64
N ALA A 269 -8.38 -26.95 -14.58
CA ALA A 269 -7.08 -26.30 -14.33
C ALA A 269 -7.19 -25.20 -13.29
N MET A 270 -8.29 -24.42 -13.29
CA MET A 270 -8.56 -23.40 -12.26
C MET A 270 -8.71 -24.03 -10.87
N LEU A 271 -9.45 -25.13 -10.74
CA LEU A 271 -9.59 -25.85 -9.46
C LEU A 271 -8.25 -26.41 -8.98
N PHE A 272 -7.42 -26.93 -9.88
CA PHE A 272 -6.05 -27.34 -9.56
C PHE A 272 -5.23 -26.18 -9.01
N THR A 273 -5.28 -25.04 -9.69
CA THR A 273 -4.56 -23.82 -9.32
C THR A 273 -5.02 -23.29 -7.97
N LEU A 274 -6.33 -23.12 -7.76
CA LEU A 274 -6.90 -22.63 -6.49
C LEU A 274 -6.58 -23.57 -5.33
N THR A 275 -6.59 -24.89 -5.56
CA THR A 275 -6.21 -25.88 -4.55
C THR A 275 -4.72 -25.76 -4.19
N GLY A 276 -3.86 -25.58 -5.19
CA GLY A 276 -2.42 -25.34 -4.98
C GLY A 276 -2.15 -24.05 -4.22
N MET A 277 -2.83 -22.96 -4.58
CA MET A 277 -2.74 -21.67 -3.88
C MET A 277 -3.20 -21.80 -2.41
N ALA A 278 -4.35 -22.41 -2.17
CA ALA A 278 -4.90 -22.59 -0.83
C ALA A 278 -3.96 -23.41 0.08
N ARG A 279 -3.38 -24.50 -0.44
CA ARG A 279 -2.41 -25.32 0.30
C ARG A 279 -1.07 -24.62 0.52
N GLY A 280 -0.64 -23.83 -0.45
CA GLY A 280 0.61 -23.06 -0.39
C GLY A 280 0.50 -21.74 0.41
N GLY A 281 -0.66 -21.39 0.92
CA GLY A 281 -0.88 -20.10 1.61
C GLY A 281 -0.64 -18.88 0.70
N ILE A 282 -0.86 -19.03 -0.61
CA ILE A 282 -0.59 -18.00 -1.61
C ILE A 282 -1.78 -17.05 -1.70
N SER A 283 -1.50 -15.75 -1.53
CA SER A 283 -2.52 -14.69 -1.65
C SER A 283 -3.11 -14.62 -3.06
N ALA A 284 -4.43 -14.66 -3.15
CA ALA A 284 -5.17 -14.37 -4.38
C ALA A 284 -5.28 -12.86 -4.59
N ASN A 285 -4.17 -12.21 -4.95
CA ASN A 285 -4.13 -10.79 -5.25
C ASN A 285 -4.60 -10.49 -6.69
N LEU A 286 -4.79 -9.21 -6.98
CA LEU A 286 -5.21 -8.70 -8.29
C LEU A 286 -4.34 -9.21 -9.44
N MET A 287 -3.01 -9.27 -9.23
CA MET A 287 -2.05 -9.70 -10.24
C MET A 287 -2.10 -11.20 -10.46
N SER A 288 -2.23 -12.00 -9.39
CA SER A 288 -2.24 -13.47 -9.48
C SER A 288 -3.46 -13.99 -10.23
N LEU A 289 -4.65 -13.46 -9.96
CA LEU A 289 -5.86 -13.86 -10.66
C LEU A 289 -5.99 -13.22 -12.04
N GLY A 290 -5.49 -11.97 -12.19
CA GLY A 290 -5.56 -11.26 -13.47
C GLY A 290 -4.61 -11.74 -14.54
N ALA A 291 -3.53 -12.44 -14.18
CA ALA A 291 -2.58 -12.99 -15.15
C ALA A 291 -2.97 -14.37 -15.69
N LEU A 292 -4.08 -14.94 -15.20
CA LEU A 292 -4.58 -16.24 -15.68
C LEU A 292 -5.19 -16.06 -17.07
N ASP A 293 -4.47 -16.57 -18.06
CA ASP A 293 -4.95 -16.61 -19.43
C ASP A 293 -5.55 -18.00 -19.75
N PHE A 294 -6.83 -18.02 -20.04
CA PHE A 294 -7.52 -19.24 -20.46
C PHE A 294 -7.04 -19.76 -21.80
N GLY A 295 -6.52 -18.89 -22.67
CA GLY A 295 -5.92 -19.29 -23.93
C GLY A 295 -4.73 -20.20 -23.73
N LEU A 296 -3.78 -19.80 -22.91
CA LEU A 296 -2.58 -20.61 -22.60
C LEU A 296 -2.93 -21.94 -21.92
N ILE A 297 -3.95 -21.95 -21.09
CA ILE A 297 -4.42 -23.15 -20.38
C ILE A 297 -4.98 -24.19 -21.35
N VAL A 298 -5.69 -23.78 -22.38
CA VAL A 298 -6.33 -24.72 -23.31
C VAL A 298 -5.45 -25.10 -24.51
N ASP A 299 -4.33 -24.41 -24.76
CA ASP A 299 -3.50 -24.62 -25.95
C ASP A 299 -3.05 -26.08 -26.12
N GLY A 300 -2.58 -26.71 -25.06
CA GLY A 300 -2.18 -28.12 -25.09
C GLY A 300 -3.34 -29.07 -25.43
N ALA A 301 -4.53 -28.81 -24.89
CA ALA A 301 -5.73 -29.58 -25.17
C ALA A 301 -6.21 -29.38 -26.62
N VAL A 302 -6.16 -28.15 -27.10
CA VAL A 302 -6.56 -27.79 -28.47
C VAL A 302 -5.71 -28.53 -29.52
N ILE A 303 -4.38 -28.58 -29.34
CA ILE A 303 -3.45 -29.25 -30.27
C ILE A 303 -3.77 -30.77 -30.30
N ILE A 304 -3.99 -31.38 -29.15
CA ILE A 304 -4.30 -32.81 -29.06
C ILE A 304 -5.67 -33.15 -29.71
N ILE A 305 -6.69 -32.37 -29.38
CA ILE A 305 -8.05 -32.55 -29.91
C ILE A 305 -8.08 -32.38 -31.42
N GLU A 306 -7.41 -31.33 -31.93
CA GLU A 306 -7.36 -31.10 -33.37
C GLU A 306 -6.65 -32.22 -34.12
N ASN A 307 -5.50 -32.70 -33.60
CA ASN A 307 -4.82 -33.83 -34.20
C ASN A 307 -5.69 -35.12 -34.17
N CYS A 308 -6.40 -35.37 -33.07
CA CYS A 308 -7.33 -36.48 -33.00
C CYS A 308 -8.48 -36.35 -34.00
N LEU A 309 -9.08 -35.15 -34.14
CA LEU A 309 -10.14 -34.92 -35.12
C LEU A 309 -9.67 -35.18 -36.56
N ARG A 310 -8.48 -34.67 -36.92
CA ARG A 310 -7.85 -34.94 -38.22
C ARG A 310 -7.64 -36.42 -38.47
N ARG A 311 -6.99 -37.09 -37.54
CA ARG A 311 -6.71 -38.55 -37.65
C ARG A 311 -8.01 -39.38 -37.69
N PHE A 312 -9.03 -39.02 -36.94
CA PHE A 312 -10.33 -39.67 -36.98
C PHE A 312 -11.02 -39.51 -38.34
N GLY A 313 -10.96 -38.30 -38.94
CA GLY A 313 -11.47 -38.03 -40.29
C GLY A 313 -10.75 -38.86 -41.34
N GLU A 314 -9.40 -38.86 -41.35
CA GLU A 314 -8.58 -39.67 -42.26
C GLU A 314 -8.89 -41.17 -42.12
N ARG A 315 -9.00 -41.70 -40.87
CA ARG A 315 -9.26 -43.10 -40.62
C ARG A 315 -10.69 -43.54 -41.01
N GLN A 316 -11.70 -42.69 -40.71
CA GLN A 316 -13.09 -42.95 -41.09
C GLN A 316 -13.26 -42.92 -42.63
N HIS A 317 -12.56 -42.01 -43.30
CA HIS A 317 -12.54 -41.96 -44.75
C HIS A 317 -11.91 -43.23 -45.37
N ALA A 318 -10.81 -43.70 -44.79
CA ALA A 318 -10.14 -44.97 -45.22
C ALA A 318 -10.99 -46.19 -44.96
N LEU A 319 -11.76 -46.22 -43.85
CA LEU A 319 -12.64 -47.35 -43.47
C LEU A 319 -14.01 -47.31 -44.13
N GLY A 320 -14.44 -46.15 -44.66
CA GLY A 320 -15.80 -45.97 -45.19
C GLY A 320 -16.95 -46.08 -44.17
N ARG A 321 -16.62 -46.27 -42.87
CA ARG A 321 -17.58 -46.43 -41.77
C ARG A 321 -17.09 -45.71 -40.52
N ASP A 322 -17.98 -45.59 -39.52
CA ASP A 322 -17.65 -45.11 -38.20
C ASP A 322 -16.67 -46.08 -37.49
N MET A 323 -15.75 -45.54 -36.71
CA MET A 323 -14.79 -46.33 -35.94
C MET A 323 -15.47 -47.01 -34.75
N THR A 324 -15.08 -48.22 -34.48
CA THR A 324 -15.47 -48.94 -33.26
C THR A 324 -14.83 -48.27 -32.03
N ARG A 325 -15.35 -48.60 -30.84
CA ARG A 325 -14.77 -48.07 -29.59
C ARG A 325 -13.28 -48.41 -29.41
N GLN A 326 -12.88 -49.62 -29.78
CA GLN A 326 -11.50 -50.08 -29.68
C GLN A 326 -10.60 -49.37 -30.67
N GLU A 327 -11.03 -49.18 -31.91
CA GLU A 327 -10.30 -48.37 -32.92
C GLU A 327 -10.13 -46.94 -32.48
N ARG A 328 -11.14 -46.33 -31.86
CA ARG A 328 -11.02 -44.96 -31.31
C ARG A 328 -9.97 -44.86 -30.21
N PHE A 329 -9.93 -45.84 -29.29
CA PHE A 329 -8.90 -45.86 -28.22
C PHE A 329 -7.50 -45.95 -28.82
N GLN A 330 -7.28 -46.83 -29.80
CA GLN A 330 -5.98 -47.01 -30.47
C GLN A 330 -5.59 -45.73 -31.24
N GLU A 331 -6.52 -45.18 -32.02
CA GLU A 331 -6.26 -44.01 -32.83
C GLU A 331 -6.04 -42.75 -31.96
N THR A 332 -6.78 -42.59 -30.84
CA THR A 332 -6.54 -41.54 -29.85
C THR A 332 -5.14 -41.62 -29.25
N ALA A 333 -4.71 -42.82 -28.86
CA ALA A 333 -3.39 -43.04 -28.31
C ALA A 333 -2.27 -42.67 -29.31
N SER A 334 -2.44 -43.15 -30.57
CA SER A 334 -1.50 -42.85 -31.66
C SER A 334 -1.45 -41.36 -32.01
N ALA A 335 -2.63 -40.74 -32.17
CA ALA A 335 -2.75 -39.29 -32.48
C ALA A 335 -2.20 -38.40 -31.35
N THR A 336 -2.40 -38.79 -30.08
CA THR A 336 -1.85 -38.09 -28.93
C THR A 336 -0.33 -38.22 -28.89
N ALA A 337 0.23 -39.44 -29.10
CA ALA A 337 1.67 -39.67 -29.10
C ALA A 337 2.43 -38.83 -30.16
N GLU A 338 1.79 -38.54 -31.28
CA GLU A 338 2.37 -37.74 -32.37
C GLU A 338 2.62 -36.27 -31.95
N VAL A 339 1.72 -35.69 -31.18
CA VAL A 339 1.80 -34.25 -30.83
C VAL A 339 2.23 -33.95 -29.40
N ILE A 340 2.37 -34.99 -28.57
CA ILE A 340 2.62 -34.84 -27.14
C ILE A 340 3.98 -34.19 -26.85
N ARG A 341 5.04 -34.59 -27.55
CA ARG A 341 6.39 -34.03 -27.35
C ARG A 341 6.44 -32.52 -27.65
N PRO A 342 6.05 -32.01 -28.82
CA PRO A 342 6.02 -30.58 -29.10
C PRO A 342 5.14 -29.78 -28.13
N SER A 343 4.00 -30.33 -27.71
CA SER A 343 3.08 -29.69 -26.79
C SER A 343 3.68 -29.55 -25.38
N LEU A 344 4.33 -30.62 -24.88
CA LEU A 344 5.01 -30.60 -23.57
C LEU A 344 6.19 -29.61 -23.55
N PHE A 345 7.01 -29.61 -24.60
CA PHE A 345 8.10 -28.62 -24.70
C PHE A 345 7.57 -27.20 -24.78
N GLY A 346 6.50 -26.98 -25.54
CA GLY A 346 5.87 -25.67 -25.64
C GLY A 346 5.33 -25.16 -24.28
N LEU A 347 4.54 -25.97 -23.58
CA LEU A 347 4.03 -25.64 -22.25
C LEU A 347 5.17 -25.49 -21.23
N GLY A 348 6.19 -26.37 -21.30
CA GLY A 348 7.38 -26.31 -20.46
C GLY A 348 8.17 -25.01 -20.66
N ILE A 349 8.33 -24.53 -21.90
CA ILE A 349 8.97 -23.27 -22.22
C ILE A 349 8.19 -22.10 -21.63
N ILE A 350 6.85 -22.08 -21.83
CA ILE A 350 6.00 -21.02 -21.25
C ILE A 350 6.11 -21.02 -19.72
N THR A 351 6.09 -22.19 -19.08
CA THR A 351 6.24 -22.32 -17.61
C THR A 351 7.61 -21.80 -17.17
N ALA A 352 8.69 -22.17 -17.87
CA ALA A 352 10.06 -21.78 -17.54
C ALA A 352 10.30 -20.26 -17.69
N VAL A 353 9.57 -19.59 -18.57
CA VAL A 353 9.63 -18.11 -18.76
C VAL A 353 9.21 -17.36 -17.50
N TYR A 354 8.35 -17.92 -16.65
CA TYR A 354 7.96 -17.30 -15.39
C TYR A 354 8.96 -17.52 -14.23
N LEU A 355 9.89 -18.48 -14.34
CA LEU A 355 10.86 -18.77 -13.27
C LEU A 355 11.79 -17.58 -12.94
N PRO A 356 12.31 -16.81 -13.90
CA PRO A 356 13.15 -15.65 -13.59
C PRO A 356 12.44 -14.55 -12.81
N ILE A 357 11.10 -14.50 -12.82
CA ILE A 357 10.30 -13.54 -12.03
C ILE A 357 10.53 -13.74 -10.52
N PHE A 358 10.89 -14.96 -10.08
CA PHE A 358 11.24 -15.22 -8.68
C PHE A 358 12.56 -14.55 -8.24
N ALA A 359 13.35 -14.05 -9.16
CA ALA A 359 14.53 -13.24 -8.84
C ALA A 359 14.19 -11.78 -8.50
N LEU A 360 12.95 -11.32 -8.76
CA LEU A 360 12.49 -10.02 -8.30
C LEU A 360 12.42 -10.02 -6.76
N SER A 361 12.78 -8.91 -6.13
CA SER A 361 12.73 -8.75 -4.67
C SER A 361 12.07 -7.40 -4.33
N GLY A 362 11.89 -7.09 -3.04
CA GLY A 362 11.23 -5.85 -2.64
C GLY A 362 9.73 -5.82 -2.93
N VAL A 363 9.22 -4.67 -3.36
CA VAL A 363 7.79 -4.46 -3.68
C VAL A 363 7.38 -5.28 -4.90
N GLU A 364 8.21 -5.30 -5.94
CA GLU A 364 7.97 -6.06 -7.18
C GLU A 364 7.86 -7.56 -6.91
N GLY A 365 8.76 -8.09 -6.07
CA GLY A 365 8.72 -9.50 -5.68
C GLY A 365 7.39 -9.84 -4.99
N LYS A 366 6.95 -9.02 -4.02
CA LYS A 366 5.68 -9.22 -3.31
C LYS A 366 4.47 -9.17 -4.24
N MET A 367 4.51 -8.35 -5.29
CA MET A 367 3.41 -8.24 -6.28
C MET A 367 3.41 -9.40 -7.27
N PHE A 368 4.57 -9.76 -7.83
CA PHE A 368 4.66 -10.67 -8.98
C PHE A 368 4.96 -12.12 -8.62
N HIS A 369 5.53 -12.45 -7.45
CA HIS A 369 5.71 -13.86 -7.03
C HIS A 369 4.39 -14.63 -6.95
N PRO A 370 3.32 -14.14 -6.28
CA PRO A 370 2.03 -14.83 -6.28
C PRO A 370 1.49 -15.05 -7.69
N MET A 371 1.66 -14.08 -8.58
CA MET A 371 1.27 -14.17 -9.99
C MET A 371 2.04 -15.29 -10.70
N ALA A 372 3.38 -15.30 -10.60
CA ALA A 372 4.22 -16.32 -11.24
C ALA A 372 3.86 -17.73 -10.74
N ILE A 373 3.67 -17.91 -9.42
CA ILE A 373 3.27 -19.20 -8.85
C ILE A 373 1.91 -19.63 -9.39
N THR A 374 0.94 -18.72 -9.44
CA THR A 374 -0.43 -19.03 -9.92
C THR A 374 -0.41 -19.46 -11.37
N VAL A 375 0.36 -18.76 -12.24
CA VAL A 375 0.48 -19.13 -13.66
C VAL A 375 1.22 -20.48 -13.81
N VAL A 376 2.29 -20.72 -13.07
CA VAL A 376 3.02 -21.99 -13.08
C VAL A 376 2.12 -23.14 -12.64
N LEU A 377 1.29 -22.97 -11.60
CA LEU A 377 0.31 -23.97 -11.15
C LEU A 377 -0.76 -24.21 -12.23
N ALA A 378 -1.27 -23.15 -12.87
CA ALA A 378 -2.28 -23.28 -13.92
C ALA A 378 -1.77 -24.03 -15.14
N LEU A 379 -0.55 -23.70 -15.60
CA LEU A 379 0.09 -24.38 -16.72
C LEU A 379 0.47 -25.83 -16.38
N THR A 380 0.93 -26.09 -15.15
CA THR A 380 1.20 -27.46 -14.68
C THR A 380 -0.09 -28.28 -14.63
N GLY A 381 -1.18 -27.70 -14.09
CA GLY A 381 -2.50 -28.33 -14.09
C GLY A 381 -3.01 -28.60 -15.50
N ALA A 382 -2.89 -27.63 -16.41
CA ALA A 382 -3.24 -27.77 -17.82
C ALA A 382 -2.43 -28.88 -18.51
N MET A 383 -1.13 -28.98 -18.23
CA MET A 383 -0.23 -30.02 -18.75
C MET A 383 -0.66 -31.40 -18.25
N VAL A 384 -0.95 -31.56 -16.96
CA VAL A 384 -1.44 -32.82 -16.41
C VAL A 384 -2.79 -33.22 -17.04
N LEU A 385 -3.72 -32.29 -17.19
CA LEU A 385 -5.01 -32.52 -17.83
C LEU A 385 -4.87 -32.85 -19.32
N ALA A 386 -3.97 -32.20 -20.05
CA ALA A 386 -3.69 -32.53 -21.45
C ALA A 386 -3.15 -33.95 -21.63
N LEU A 387 -2.38 -34.47 -20.65
CA LEU A 387 -1.81 -35.81 -20.69
C LEU A 387 -2.81 -36.90 -20.25
N THR A 388 -3.75 -36.57 -19.40
CA THR A 388 -4.64 -37.54 -18.73
C THR A 388 -6.10 -37.37 -19.15
N PHE A 389 -6.73 -36.28 -18.77
CA PHE A 389 -8.15 -36.03 -18.99
C PHE A 389 -8.52 -35.90 -20.46
N VAL A 390 -7.76 -35.10 -21.23
CA VAL A 390 -8.10 -34.79 -22.63
C VAL A 390 -8.11 -36.08 -23.52
N PRO A 391 -7.05 -36.92 -23.55
CA PRO A 391 -7.07 -38.14 -24.33
C PRO A 391 -8.16 -39.12 -23.89
N ALA A 392 -8.36 -39.26 -22.59
CA ALA A 392 -9.43 -40.12 -22.05
C ALA A 392 -10.82 -39.63 -22.44
N ALA A 393 -11.08 -38.35 -22.34
CA ALA A 393 -12.35 -37.73 -22.72
C ALA A 393 -12.63 -37.85 -24.23
N ILE A 394 -11.60 -37.64 -25.07
CA ILE A 394 -11.70 -37.84 -26.53
C ILE A 394 -12.09 -39.27 -26.84
N ALA A 395 -11.38 -40.27 -26.30
CA ALA A 395 -11.63 -41.69 -26.53
C ALA A 395 -13.04 -42.12 -26.09
N LEU A 396 -13.54 -41.54 -24.98
CA LEU A 396 -14.86 -41.89 -24.43
C LEU A 396 -16.02 -41.15 -25.12
N PHE A 397 -15.91 -39.84 -25.30
CA PHE A 397 -17.04 -38.98 -25.68
C PHE A 397 -17.03 -38.52 -27.12
N LEU A 398 -15.90 -38.57 -27.84
CA LEU A 398 -15.81 -38.15 -29.24
C LEU A 398 -16.18 -39.33 -30.18
N GLY A 399 -17.46 -39.72 -30.22
CA GLY A 399 -18.01 -40.77 -31.10
C GLY A 399 -18.86 -40.20 -32.25
N GLY A 400 -19.12 -41.06 -33.28
CA GLY A 400 -19.92 -40.68 -34.44
C GLY A 400 -19.07 -40.24 -35.62
N ARG A 401 -19.73 -39.82 -36.70
CA ARG A 401 -19.09 -39.42 -37.94
C ARG A 401 -18.42 -38.04 -37.81
N VAL A 402 -17.11 -38.02 -37.84
CA VAL A 402 -16.33 -36.76 -37.87
C VAL A 402 -16.35 -36.24 -39.28
N GLN A 403 -17.19 -35.17 -39.54
CA GLN A 403 -17.21 -34.55 -40.86
C GLN A 403 -16.06 -33.53 -40.95
N GLU A 404 -15.13 -33.78 -41.87
CA GLU A 404 -14.10 -32.78 -42.28
C GLU A 404 -14.72 -31.66 -43.09
N LYS A 405 -15.83 -31.06 -42.69
CA LYS A 405 -16.27 -29.79 -43.32
C LYS A 405 -15.37 -28.70 -42.86
N GLU A 406 -14.44 -28.22 -43.68
CA GLU A 406 -13.77 -26.95 -43.44
C GLU A 406 -14.81 -25.86 -43.14
N ASN A 407 -14.72 -25.25 -41.98
CA ASN A 407 -15.58 -24.13 -41.60
C ASN A 407 -15.44 -23.03 -42.71
N ARG A 408 -16.56 -22.47 -43.13
CA ARG A 408 -16.58 -21.38 -44.16
C ARG A 408 -15.60 -20.25 -43.83
N LEU A 409 -15.45 -19.94 -42.54
CA LEU A 409 -14.50 -18.93 -42.07
C LEU A 409 -13.05 -19.35 -42.39
N MET A 410 -12.67 -20.59 -42.02
CA MET A 410 -11.31 -21.13 -42.26
C MET A 410 -11.01 -21.24 -43.76
N ALA A 411 -11.97 -21.67 -44.57
CA ALA A 411 -11.82 -21.71 -46.01
C ALA A 411 -11.59 -20.29 -46.61
N TRP A 412 -12.27 -19.28 -46.08
CA TRP A 412 -12.07 -17.89 -46.50
C TRP A 412 -10.67 -17.38 -46.07
N VAL A 413 -10.25 -17.61 -44.84
CA VAL A 413 -8.91 -17.23 -44.35
C VAL A 413 -7.82 -17.92 -45.18
N ARG A 414 -7.94 -19.24 -45.42
CA ARG A 414 -6.98 -20.00 -46.22
C ARG A 414 -6.83 -19.46 -47.64
N ARG A 415 -7.97 -19.13 -48.31
CA ARG A 415 -7.97 -18.50 -49.66
C ARG A 415 -7.26 -17.13 -49.68
N ARG A 416 -7.27 -16.38 -48.58
CA ARG A 416 -6.55 -15.10 -48.46
C ARG A 416 -5.09 -15.30 -48.06
N TYR A 417 -4.78 -16.28 -47.23
CA TYR A 417 -3.44 -16.56 -46.77
C TYR A 417 -2.53 -17.19 -47.83
N GLU A 418 -3.02 -18.11 -48.65
CA GLU A 418 -2.24 -18.83 -49.68
C GLU A 418 -1.53 -17.89 -50.65
N PRO A 419 -2.14 -16.86 -51.25
CA PRO A 419 -1.46 -15.89 -52.07
C PRO A 419 -0.44 -15.01 -51.32
N LEU A 420 -0.72 -14.65 -50.07
CA LEU A 420 0.18 -13.89 -49.21
C LEU A 420 1.44 -14.73 -48.88
N LEU A 421 1.28 -15.99 -48.54
CA LEU A 421 2.40 -16.94 -48.29
C LEU A 421 3.24 -17.09 -49.59
N ALA A 422 2.60 -17.27 -50.74
CA ALA A 422 3.29 -17.36 -52.02
C ALA A 422 4.07 -16.07 -52.33
N PHE A 423 3.51 -14.93 -52.07
CA PHE A 423 4.17 -13.63 -52.22
C PHE A 423 5.38 -13.53 -51.25
N SER A 424 5.20 -13.87 -49.98
CA SER A 424 6.29 -13.79 -49.01
C SER A 424 7.45 -14.73 -49.38
N LEU A 425 7.17 -15.96 -49.78
CA LEU A 425 8.17 -16.92 -50.24
C LEU A 425 8.90 -16.48 -51.55
N ARG A 426 8.23 -15.77 -52.47
CA ARG A 426 8.84 -15.22 -53.69
C ARG A 426 9.73 -14.02 -53.40
N ARG A 427 9.31 -13.11 -52.49
CA ARG A 427 10.03 -11.86 -52.14
C ARG A 427 10.66 -11.93 -50.74
N GLY A 428 11.20 -13.09 -50.33
CA GLY A 428 11.65 -13.36 -49.00
C GLY A 428 12.67 -12.35 -48.41
N ARG A 429 13.58 -11.81 -49.26
CA ARG A 429 14.57 -10.79 -48.83
C ARG A 429 13.87 -9.51 -48.36
N TRP A 430 12.84 -9.05 -49.06
CA TRP A 430 12.06 -7.85 -48.73
C TRP A 430 11.19 -8.08 -47.50
N MET A 431 10.68 -9.30 -47.27
CA MET A 431 9.92 -9.66 -46.10
C MET A 431 10.80 -9.62 -44.82
N VAL A 432 12.00 -10.21 -44.88
CA VAL A 432 12.94 -10.19 -43.76
C VAL A 432 13.46 -8.77 -43.48
N ALA A 433 13.78 -8.00 -44.54
CA ALA A 433 14.18 -6.60 -44.39
C ALA A 433 13.05 -5.75 -43.76
N GLY A 434 11.80 -5.90 -44.22
CA GLY A 434 10.66 -5.21 -43.62
C GLY A 434 10.43 -5.58 -42.17
N ALA A 435 10.56 -6.86 -41.82
CA ALA A 435 10.46 -7.32 -40.42
C ALA A 435 11.58 -6.73 -39.52
N LEU A 436 12.80 -6.65 -40.06
CA LEU A 436 13.93 -6.04 -39.33
C LEU A 436 13.71 -4.52 -39.11
N VAL A 437 13.27 -3.81 -40.16
CA VAL A 437 12.91 -2.37 -40.05
C VAL A 437 11.82 -2.15 -39.00
N LEU A 438 10.80 -3.03 -38.99
CA LEU A 438 9.73 -2.97 -37.99
C LEU A 438 10.29 -3.16 -36.57
N VAL A 439 11.15 -4.17 -36.35
CA VAL A 439 11.75 -4.42 -35.03
C VAL A 439 12.62 -3.22 -34.57
N VAL A 440 13.47 -2.69 -35.46
CA VAL A 440 14.31 -1.52 -35.14
C VAL A 440 13.45 -0.27 -34.89
N GLY A 441 12.45 -0.03 -35.74
CA GLY A 441 11.52 1.10 -35.59
C GLY A 441 10.73 1.03 -34.29
N CYS A 442 10.23 -0.15 -33.89
CA CYS A 442 9.56 -0.36 -32.61
C CYS A 442 10.52 -0.25 -31.43
N GLY A 443 11.78 -0.69 -31.56
CA GLY A 443 12.80 -0.49 -30.54
C GLY A 443 13.06 1.01 -30.29
N LEU A 444 13.15 1.82 -31.33
CA LEU A 444 13.25 3.28 -31.23
C LEU A 444 11.97 3.92 -30.64
N LEU A 445 10.81 3.41 -31.01
CA LEU A 445 9.53 3.88 -30.46
C LEU A 445 9.42 3.59 -28.97
N ALA A 446 9.91 2.40 -28.52
CA ALA A 446 9.89 2.01 -27.11
C ALA A 446 10.67 2.99 -26.22
N THR A 447 11.77 3.59 -26.72
CA THR A 447 12.53 4.61 -25.96
C THR A 447 11.78 5.93 -25.78
N ARG A 448 10.64 6.12 -26.50
CA ARG A 448 9.80 7.33 -26.42
C ARG A 448 8.49 7.12 -25.67
N LEU A 449 8.20 5.89 -25.23
CA LEU A 449 6.93 5.57 -24.57
C LEU A 449 6.81 6.11 -23.14
N GLY A 450 7.86 6.70 -22.57
CA GLY A 450 7.88 7.07 -21.17
C GLY A 450 7.98 5.84 -20.25
N SER A 451 8.21 6.06 -18.97
CA SER A 451 8.33 4.98 -17.97
C SER A 451 7.59 5.30 -16.68
N GLU A 452 6.92 4.29 -16.12
CA GLU A 452 6.15 4.35 -14.89
C GLU A 452 6.44 3.13 -14.03
N PHE A 453 6.40 3.28 -12.69
CA PHE A 453 6.62 2.15 -11.79
C PHE A 453 5.46 1.15 -11.87
N VAL A 454 4.32 1.51 -11.33
CA VAL A 454 3.05 0.77 -11.39
C VAL A 454 1.95 1.79 -11.63
N PRO A 455 0.98 1.54 -12.52
CA PRO A 455 -0.15 2.43 -12.68
C PRO A 455 -0.91 2.64 -11.38
N ASN A 456 -1.30 3.88 -11.09
CA ASN A 456 -2.05 4.21 -9.90
C ASN A 456 -3.42 3.52 -9.92
N LEU A 457 -3.74 2.83 -8.82
CA LEU A 457 -5.04 2.19 -8.63
C LEU A 457 -6.11 3.27 -8.40
N ASP A 458 -7.27 3.19 -9.06
CA ASP A 458 -8.42 4.02 -8.71
C ASP A 458 -9.15 3.42 -7.50
N GLU A 459 -8.88 3.97 -6.32
CA GLU A 459 -9.49 3.53 -5.06
C GLU A 459 -10.96 3.94 -4.93
N GLY A 460 -11.39 4.90 -5.75
CA GLY A 460 -12.72 5.49 -5.72
C GLY A 460 -12.86 6.66 -4.74
N ASP A 461 -12.13 6.63 -3.64
CA ASP A 461 -12.10 7.68 -2.62
C ASP A 461 -10.90 8.63 -2.83
N VAL A 462 -10.92 9.80 -2.19
CA VAL A 462 -9.86 10.81 -2.27
C VAL A 462 -9.28 11.02 -0.88
N ALA A 463 -7.97 11.13 -0.77
CA ALA A 463 -7.28 11.61 0.41
C ALA A 463 -6.67 12.98 0.10
N MET A 464 -6.77 13.88 1.05
CA MET A 464 -6.21 15.23 0.94
C MET A 464 -5.38 15.53 2.19
N HIS A 465 -4.16 15.96 1.98
CA HIS A 465 -3.30 16.45 3.04
C HIS A 465 -3.43 17.97 3.13
N ALA A 466 -3.91 18.49 4.26
CA ALA A 466 -4.09 19.91 4.49
C ALA A 466 -3.03 20.42 5.48
N MET A 467 -2.22 21.38 5.06
CA MET A 467 -1.11 21.93 5.84
C MET A 467 -1.28 23.43 6.04
N ARG A 468 -1.09 23.84 7.26
CA ARG A 468 -1.17 25.23 7.72
C ARG A 468 0.23 25.73 8.05
N ILE A 469 0.32 27.01 8.31
CA ILE A 469 1.57 27.64 8.76
C ILE A 469 2.07 26.94 10.04
N PRO A 470 3.38 26.61 10.15
CA PRO A 470 3.96 26.07 11.37
C PRO A 470 3.58 26.92 12.60
N GLY A 471 3.27 26.25 13.71
CA GLY A 471 2.80 26.92 14.93
C GLY A 471 1.31 27.24 14.97
N THR A 472 0.51 26.91 13.94
CA THR A 472 -0.94 26.98 14.03
C THR A 472 -1.41 26.05 15.16
N SER A 473 -2.16 26.60 16.12
CA SER A 473 -2.68 25.82 17.27
C SER A 473 -3.64 24.74 16.82
N LEU A 474 -3.79 23.69 17.63
CA LEU A 474 -4.73 22.61 17.36
C LEU A 474 -6.17 23.14 17.25
N THR A 475 -6.58 24.07 18.12
CA THR A 475 -7.92 24.68 18.09
C THR A 475 -8.18 25.42 16.78
N GLN A 476 -7.22 26.25 16.34
CA GLN A 476 -7.32 26.96 15.06
C GLN A 476 -7.33 25.98 13.88
N SER A 477 -6.54 24.92 13.96
CA SER A 477 -6.50 23.86 12.93
C SER A 477 -7.83 23.10 12.83
N ILE A 478 -8.50 22.83 13.95
CA ILE A 478 -9.83 22.23 14.00
C ILE A 478 -10.85 23.14 13.31
N ASP A 479 -10.84 24.44 13.63
CA ASP A 479 -11.82 25.37 13.04
C ASP A 479 -11.60 25.54 11.53
N MET A 480 -10.36 25.64 11.08
CA MET A 480 -10.05 25.67 9.65
C MET A 480 -10.49 24.36 8.97
N GLN A 481 -10.27 23.22 9.61
CA GLN A 481 -10.66 21.91 9.09
C GLN A 481 -12.18 21.76 8.96
N LYS A 482 -12.95 22.23 9.92
CA LYS A 482 -14.42 22.27 9.85
C LYS A 482 -14.91 23.05 8.62
N HIS A 483 -14.28 24.19 8.29
CA HIS A 483 -14.65 24.96 7.10
C HIS A 483 -14.35 24.19 5.80
N ILE A 484 -13.19 23.50 5.74
CA ILE A 484 -12.82 22.64 4.61
C ILE A 484 -13.87 21.52 4.44
N GLU A 485 -14.17 20.78 5.49
CA GLU A 485 -15.12 19.66 5.44
C GLU A 485 -16.52 20.13 5.05
N ASN A 486 -17.01 21.22 5.63
CA ASN A 486 -18.30 21.81 5.27
C ASN A 486 -18.37 22.24 3.80
N ARG A 487 -17.27 22.66 3.20
CA ARG A 487 -17.19 22.96 1.76
C ARG A 487 -17.23 21.71 0.90
N LEU A 488 -16.49 20.66 1.28
CA LEU A 488 -16.39 19.41 0.54
C LEU A 488 -17.66 18.56 0.58
N VAL A 489 -18.38 18.55 1.71
CA VAL A 489 -19.65 17.81 1.85
C VAL A 489 -20.75 18.36 0.94
N GLN A 490 -20.65 19.60 0.45
CA GLN A 490 -21.64 20.18 -0.48
C GLN A 490 -21.60 19.53 -1.86
N PHE A 491 -20.52 18.82 -2.23
CA PHE A 491 -20.46 18.11 -3.50
C PHE A 491 -21.41 16.90 -3.49
N PRO A 492 -22.29 16.77 -4.50
CA PRO A 492 -23.28 15.69 -4.50
C PRO A 492 -22.66 14.30 -4.66
N GLU A 493 -21.43 14.21 -5.18
CA GLU A 493 -20.64 12.99 -5.33
C GLU A 493 -20.03 12.51 -4.00
N VAL A 494 -19.89 13.42 -3.02
CA VAL A 494 -19.28 13.12 -1.72
C VAL A 494 -20.32 12.49 -0.79
N SER A 495 -19.92 11.42 -0.10
CA SER A 495 -20.75 10.74 0.92
C SER A 495 -20.51 11.32 2.31
N LYS A 496 -19.25 11.48 2.69
CA LYS A 496 -18.79 12.05 3.95
C LYS A 496 -17.35 12.50 3.85
N VAL A 497 -16.95 13.40 4.71
CA VAL A 497 -15.57 13.84 4.86
C VAL A 497 -15.18 13.68 6.33
N PHE A 498 -14.01 13.16 6.61
CA PHE A 498 -13.47 13.08 7.96
C PHE A 498 -11.96 13.28 7.95
N SER A 499 -11.40 13.74 9.08
CA SER A 499 -9.99 14.11 9.14
C SER A 499 -9.35 13.70 10.46
N LYS A 500 -8.06 13.39 10.37
CA LYS A 500 -7.13 13.27 11.50
C LYS A 500 -6.23 14.50 11.50
N ILE A 501 -6.19 15.25 12.60
CA ILE A 501 -5.40 16.47 12.77
C ILE A 501 -4.36 16.22 13.84
N GLY A 502 -3.07 16.45 13.55
CA GLY A 502 -2.00 16.20 14.51
C GLY A 502 -1.73 14.73 14.79
N THR A 503 -1.13 14.44 15.95
CA THR A 503 -0.64 13.10 16.31
C THR A 503 -1.66 12.34 17.16
N PRO A 504 -2.01 11.07 16.81
CA PRO A 504 -2.84 10.20 17.63
C PRO A 504 -2.10 9.72 18.89
N GLU A 505 -2.81 9.04 19.81
CA GLU A 505 -2.26 8.52 21.07
C GLU A 505 -1.02 7.63 20.85
N VAL A 506 -1.12 6.67 19.94
CA VAL A 506 0.04 5.91 19.47
C VAL A 506 0.58 6.61 18.21
N ALA A 507 1.77 7.20 18.33
CA ALA A 507 2.37 7.98 17.24
C ALA A 507 2.88 7.10 16.09
N SER A 508 1.97 6.35 15.45
CA SER A 508 2.28 5.56 14.24
C SER A 508 2.56 6.44 13.02
N ASP A 509 2.00 7.65 13.02
CA ASP A 509 2.19 8.69 12.01
C ASP A 509 2.19 10.05 12.72
N PRO A 510 3.35 10.48 13.26
CA PRO A 510 3.44 11.74 14.00
C PRO A 510 3.33 12.94 13.06
N MET A 511 2.29 13.74 13.26
CA MET A 511 2.05 15.00 12.54
C MET A 511 1.98 16.17 13.51
N PRO A 512 2.51 17.37 13.15
CA PRO A 512 2.28 18.56 13.96
C PRO A 512 0.79 18.96 13.92
N PRO A 513 0.29 19.69 14.94
CA PRO A 513 -1.11 20.15 14.99
C PRO A 513 -1.56 21.00 13.78
N SER A 514 -0.60 21.60 13.07
CA SER A 514 -0.84 22.37 11.84
C SER A 514 -1.17 21.50 10.61
N VAL A 515 -1.12 20.18 10.72
CA VAL A 515 -1.28 19.23 9.60
C VAL A 515 -2.47 18.31 9.82
N ALA A 516 -3.22 18.06 8.76
CA ALA A 516 -4.37 17.14 8.78
C ALA A 516 -4.39 16.21 7.57
N ASP A 517 -4.67 14.93 7.81
CA ASP A 517 -5.06 13.95 6.80
C ASP A 517 -6.58 13.91 6.68
N THR A 518 -7.10 14.32 5.55
CA THR A 518 -8.53 14.38 5.25
C THR A 518 -8.93 13.28 4.27
N PHE A 519 -9.94 12.52 4.60
CA PHE A 519 -10.50 11.45 3.79
C PHE A 519 -11.85 11.88 3.24
N ILE A 520 -11.97 11.98 1.93
CA ILE A 520 -13.18 12.36 1.20
C ILE A 520 -13.77 11.09 0.62
N MET A 521 -14.77 10.55 1.29
CA MET A 521 -15.42 9.30 0.90
C MET A 521 -16.48 9.58 -0.16
N MET A 522 -16.37 8.89 -1.29
CA MET A 522 -17.24 9.10 -2.44
C MET A 522 -18.45 8.19 -2.42
N LYS A 523 -19.57 8.67 -2.94
CA LYS A 523 -20.73 7.82 -3.24
C LYS A 523 -20.40 6.83 -4.37
N PRO A 524 -21.09 5.69 -4.45
CA PRO A 524 -21.01 4.82 -5.62
C PRO A 524 -21.29 5.60 -6.90
N ARG A 525 -20.53 5.36 -7.96
CA ARG A 525 -20.65 6.10 -9.24
C ARG A 525 -22.08 6.15 -9.81
N LYS A 526 -22.88 5.10 -9.61
CA LYS A 526 -24.28 5.03 -10.03
C LYS A 526 -25.18 6.08 -9.37
N ASP A 527 -24.76 6.58 -8.20
CA ASP A 527 -25.51 7.54 -7.37
C ASP A 527 -25.00 8.99 -7.58
N TRP A 528 -24.06 9.19 -8.52
CA TRP A 528 -23.58 10.51 -8.92
C TRP A 528 -24.58 11.18 -9.85
N PRO A 529 -24.70 12.52 -9.83
CA PRO A 529 -25.53 13.26 -10.80
C PRO A 529 -25.15 12.97 -12.24
N ASP A 530 -23.87 12.87 -12.54
CA ASP A 530 -23.31 12.36 -13.78
C ASP A 530 -22.37 11.17 -13.50
N PRO A 531 -22.83 9.92 -13.70
CA PRO A 531 -22.00 8.73 -13.50
C PRO A 531 -20.81 8.63 -14.45
N ARG A 532 -20.77 9.42 -15.54
CA ARG A 532 -19.69 9.44 -16.52
C ARG A 532 -18.65 10.52 -16.26
N LYS A 533 -18.86 11.39 -15.29
CA LYS A 533 -17.94 12.48 -14.93
C LYS A 533 -16.53 11.93 -14.70
N PRO A 534 -15.51 12.40 -15.44
CA PRO A 534 -14.14 11.94 -15.23
C PRO A 534 -13.65 12.26 -13.83
N ARG A 535 -12.87 11.36 -13.23
CA ARG A 535 -12.30 11.59 -11.91
C ARG A 535 -11.42 12.83 -11.87
N ALA A 536 -10.58 13.04 -12.88
CA ALA A 536 -9.71 14.21 -12.96
C ALA A 536 -10.49 15.54 -12.92
N THR A 537 -11.67 15.59 -13.57
CA THR A 537 -12.56 16.76 -13.52
C THR A 537 -13.08 17.01 -12.10
N LEU A 538 -13.57 15.95 -11.44
CA LEU A 538 -14.05 16.08 -10.06
C LEU A 538 -12.93 16.50 -9.11
N LEU A 539 -11.74 15.90 -9.26
CA LEU A 539 -10.58 16.27 -8.44
C LEU A 539 -10.24 17.75 -8.61
N GLY A 540 -10.18 18.27 -9.85
CA GLY A 540 -9.94 19.69 -10.10
C GLY A 540 -11.04 20.61 -9.52
N GLU A 541 -12.30 20.16 -9.49
CA GLU A 541 -13.40 20.92 -8.85
C GLU A 541 -13.24 20.94 -7.32
N LEU A 542 -12.85 19.81 -6.70
CA LEU A 542 -12.58 19.73 -5.26
C LEU A 542 -11.38 20.62 -4.88
N GLU A 543 -10.29 20.56 -5.66
CA GLU A 543 -9.11 21.44 -5.51
C GLU A 543 -9.50 22.91 -5.57
N ALA A 544 -10.16 23.31 -6.63
CA ALA A 544 -10.59 24.71 -6.81
C ALA A 544 -11.54 25.20 -5.69
N ALA A 545 -12.33 24.30 -5.11
CA ALA A 545 -13.25 24.65 -4.02
C ALA A 545 -12.51 24.93 -2.70
N VAL A 546 -11.45 24.15 -2.38
CA VAL A 546 -10.69 24.35 -1.13
C VAL A 546 -9.60 25.42 -1.27
N GLU A 547 -9.05 25.64 -2.46
CA GLU A 547 -8.10 26.74 -2.72
C GLU A 547 -8.69 28.13 -2.44
N GLN A 548 -10.02 28.27 -2.48
CA GLN A 548 -10.70 29.51 -2.07
C GLN A 548 -10.63 29.77 -0.56
N LEU A 549 -10.27 28.76 0.24
CA LEU A 549 -10.14 28.89 1.69
C LEU A 549 -8.71 29.30 2.05
N PRO A 550 -8.50 30.47 2.68
CA PRO A 550 -7.16 30.96 2.95
C PRO A 550 -6.45 30.17 4.05
N GLY A 551 -5.14 30.21 4.06
CA GLY A 551 -4.30 29.73 5.16
C GLY A 551 -3.96 28.24 5.13
N ASN A 552 -4.30 27.52 4.07
CA ASN A 552 -3.95 26.13 3.87
C ASN A 552 -3.19 25.91 2.55
N ASN A 553 -2.31 24.93 2.56
CA ASN A 553 -1.77 24.29 1.37
C ASN A 553 -2.36 22.88 1.29
N TYR A 554 -2.68 22.43 0.08
CA TYR A 554 -3.34 21.14 -0.12
C TYR A 554 -2.50 20.24 -1.01
N GLU A 555 -2.56 18.92 -0.74
CA GLU A 555 -2.02 17.88 -1.58
C GLU A 555 -3.06 16.77 -1.72
N PHE A 556 -3.43 16.43 -2.97
CA PHE A 556 -4.47 15.46 -3.25
C PHE A 556 -3.87 14.14 -3.70
N THR A 557 -4.36 13.05 -3.12
CA THR A 557 -3.93 11.68 -3.37
C THR A 557 -5.10 10.71 -3.13
N GLN A 558 -4.81 9.46 -2.84
CA GLN A 558 -5.81 8.44 -2.47
C GLN A 558 -5.39 7.74 -1.16
N PRO A 559 -6.31 7.18 -0.39
CA PRO A 559 -6.03 6.66 0.95
C PRO A 559 -4.89 5.61 1.02
N ILE A 560 -4.90 4.60 0.13
CA ILE A 560 -3.88 3.57 0.09
C ILE A 560 -2.61 4.06 -0.61
N GLN A 561 -2.76 4.84 -1.68
CA GLN A 561 -1.63 5.44 -2.40
C GLN A 561 -0.80 6.31 -1.46
N MET A 562 -1.43 7.16 -0.65
CA MET A 562 -0.77 7.99 0.35
C MET A 562 0.11 7.15 1.29
N ARG A 563 -0.47 6.11 1.89
CA ARG A 563 0.25 5.22 2.80
C ARG A 563 1.31 4.37 2.11
N THR A 564 1.07 3.98 0.85
CA THR A 564 2.04 3.22 0.05
C THR A 564 3.26 4.06 -0.28
N ASN A 565 3.06 5.29 -0.74
CA ASN A 565 4.15 6.23 -1.04
C ASN A 565 4.98 6.52 0.21
N GLU A 566 4.33 6.78 1.34
CA GLU A 566 4.96 7.05 2.63
C GLU A 566 5.83 5.87 3.11
N LEU A 567 5.33 4.63 3.01
CA LEU A 567 6.08 3.42 3.39
C LEU A 567 7.26 3.11 2.46
N ILE A 568 7.11 3.37 1.17
CA ILE A 568 8.11 3.03 0.16
C ILE A 568 9.23 4.07 0.14
N SER A 569 8.89 5.34 0.27
CA SER A 569 9.79 6.47 0.01
C SER A 569 9.90 7.46 1.16
N GLY A 570 9.16 7.26 2.24
CA GLY A 570 9.10 8.17 3.38
C GLY A 570 8.43 9.52 3.07
N VAL A 571 7.79 9.64 1.91
CA VAL A 571 7.06 10.84 1.46
C VAL A 571 5.74 10.44 0.82
N ARG A 572 4.76 11.32 0.84
CA ARG A 572 3.40 11.05 0.32
C ARG A 572 3.27 11.30 -1.18
N ALA A 573 4.15 12.15 -1.74
CA ALA A 573 4.17 12.54 -3.15
C ALA A 573 4.86 11.51 -4.06
N ASP A 574 4.66 11.65 -5.38
CA ASP A 574 5.23 10.77 -6.40
C ASP A 574 6.76 10.90 -6.50
N VAL A 575 7.29 12.12 -6.31
CA VAL A 575 8.72 12.46 -6.40
C VAL A 575 9.18 13.16 -5.14
N ALA A 576 10.31 12.74 -4.61
CA ALA A 576 11.04 13.40 -3.55
C ALA A 576 12.44 13.78 -4.01
N VAL A 577 12.81 15.03 -3.79
CA VAL A 577 14.19 15.50 -3.88
C VAL A 577 14.69 15.70 -2.46
N MET A 578 15.55 14.84 -1.98
CA MET A 578 16.11 14.86 -0.63
C MET A 578 17.43 15.61 -0.64
N LEU A 579 17.50 16.72 0.07
CA LEU A 579 18.71 17.50 0.24
C LEU A 579 19.28 17.26 1.64
N PHE A 580 20.51 16.79 1.70
CA PHE A 580 21.24 16.47 2.93
C PHE A 580 22.25 17.55 3.26
N GLY A 581 22.44 17.85 4.56
CA GLY A 581 23.41 18.81 5.05
C GLY A 581 23.35 18.99 6.57
N ASP A 582 24.21 19.83 7.11
CA ASP A 582 24.30 19.99 8.57
C ASP A 582 23.51 21.20 9.09
N ASP A 583 23.37 22.29 8.30
CA ASP A 583 22.68 23.51 8.71
C ASP A 583 21.27 23.61 8.11
N LEU A 584 20.26 23.84 8.98
CA LEU A 584 18.84 23.85 8.58
C LEU A 584 18.46 25.08 7.74
N GLU A 585 19.05 26.24 8.00
CA GLU A 585 18.76 27.46 7.23
C GLU A 585 19.28 27.34 5.79
N THR A 586 20.49 26.83 5.66
CA THR A 586 21.08 26.52 4.34
C THR A 586 20.28 25.48 3.59
N LEU A 587 19.86 24.39 4.27
CA LEU A 587 18.98 23.38 3.68
C LEU A 587 17.68 23.99 3.15
N LEU A 588 17.02 24.84 3.95
CA LEU A 588 15.77 25.49 3.57
C LEU A 588 15.96 26.46 2.39
N ALA A 589 17.03 27.27 2.42
CA ALA A 589 17.34 28.22 1.35
C ALA A 589 17.62 27.52 0.00
N VAL A 590 18.37 26.42 0.01
CA VAL A 590 18.64 25.61 -1.19
C VAL A 590 17.37 24.85 -1.60
N GLY A 591 16.62 24.29 -0.65
CA GLY A 591 15.36 23.59 -0.90
C GLY A 591 14.32 24.49 -1.61
N ARG A 592 14.17 25.74 -1.19
CA ARG A 592 13.29 26.72 -1.87
C ARG A 592 13.73 27.00 -3.31
N ARG A 593 15.03 27.06 -3.59
CA ARG A 593 15.55 27.19 -4.96
C ARG A 593 15.23 25.96 -5.80
N ILE A 594 15.39 24.76 -5.23
CA ILE A 594 15.04 23.50 -5.89
C ILE A 594 13.54 23.48 -6.22
N ALA A 595 12.67 23.85 -5.27
CA ALA A 595 11.23 23.91 -5.48
C ALA A 595 10.82 24.90 -6.58
N ALA A 596 11.44 26.09 -6.59
CA ALA A 596 11.19 27.11 -7.63
C ALA A 596 11.61 26.62 -9.03
N VAL A 597 12.65 25.80 -9.13
CA VAL A 597 13.10 25.17 -10.38
C VAL A 597 12.15 24.02 -10.75
N ALA A 598 11.80 23.18 -9.79
CA ALA A 598 10.90 22.04 -9.99
C ALA A 598 9.52 22.46 -10.50
N GLY A 599 8.96 23.56 -9.96
CA GLY A 599 7.68 24.11 -10.40
C GLY A 599 7.64 24.60 -11.84
N LYS A 600 8.80 24.81 -12.49
CA LYS A 600 8.87 25.19 -13.91
C LYS A 600 8.93 23.98 -14.85
N VAL A 601 9.19 22.79 -14.33
CA VAL A 601 9.27 21.57 -15.14
C VAL A 601 7.85 21.17 -15.59
N PRO A 602 7.58 20.98 -16.87
CA PRO A 602 6.25 20.59 -17.36
C PRO A 602 5.79 19.28 -16.70
N GLY A 603 4.56 19.27 -16.21
CA GLY A 603 3.98 18.14 -15.48
C GLY A 603 4.17 18.19 -13.95
N ALA A 604 4.89 19.20 -13.43
CA ALA A 604 4.99 19.40 -11.99
C ALA A 604 3.66 19.89 -11.39
N ALA A 605 3.21 19.24 -10.34
CA ALA A 605 2.07 19.64 -9.54
C ALA A 605 2.43 19.55 -8.06
N ASP A 606 1.75 20.34 -7.22
CA ASP A 606 1.86 20.32 -5.76
C ASP A 606 3.32 20.41 -5.25
N VAL A 607 4.18 21.21 -5.97
CA VAL A 607 5.59 21.35 -5.61
C VAL A 607 5.74 22.06 -4.28
N ARG A 608 6.50 21.43 -3.37
CA ARG A 608 6.58 21.88 -2.00
C ARG A 608 7.92 21.60 -1.36
N VAL A 609 8.29 22.48 -0.43
CA VAL A 609 9.42 22.26 0.47
C VAL A 609 8.88 21.89 1.85
N GLU A 610 9.50 20.93 2.50
CA GLU A 610 9.20 20.57 3.88
C GLU A 610 9.41 21.75 4.83
N GLU A 611 8.41 22.07 5.66
CA GLU A 611 8.45 23.17 6.60
C GLU A 611 9.26 22.79 7.85
N THR A 612 10.53 23.12 7.86
CA THR A 612 11.47 22.77 8.93
C THR A 612 11.68 23.87 9.97
N SER A 613 11.19 25.09 9.74
CA SER A 613 11.39 26.26 10.61
C SER A 613 10.08 27.02 10.85
N GLY A 614 10.13 28.06 11.68
CA GLY A 614 9.01 28.96 11.92
C GLY A 614 8.07 28.50 13.04
N LEU A 615 8.47 27.53 13.89
CA LEU A 615 7.70 27.18 15.09
C LEU A 615 7.91 28.25 16.16
N PRO A 616 6.86 28.97 16.60
CA PRO A 616 7.00 29.93 17.70
C PRO A 616 7.26 29.17 19.02
N LEU A 617 8.28 29.60 19.73
CA LEU A 617 8.70 29.06 21.01
C LEU A 617 8.70 30.15 22.09
N LEU A 618 8.13 29.86 23.25
CA LEU A 618 8.40 30.62 24.46
C LEU A 618 9.56 29.94 25.18
N THR A 619 10.74 30.59 25.10
CA THR A 619 11.97 30.04 25.67
C THR A 619 12.22 30.64 27.04
N VAL A 620 12.35 29.79 28.05
CA VAL A 620 12.76 30.16 29.42
C VAL A 620 14.23 29.84 29.55
N THR A 621 15.08 30.86 29.60
CA THR A 621 16.54 30.71 29.69
C THR A 621 17.02 30.99 31.11
N PRO A 622 17.45 29.98 31.90
CA PRO A 622 17.95 30.19 33.26
C PRO A 622 19.22 31.06 33.27
N ASP A 623 19.27 32.09 34.12
CA ASP A 623 20.47 32.89 34.39
C ASP A 623 21.34 32.19 35.46
N ARG A 624 22.42 31.57 35.02
CA ARG A 624 23.32 30.81 35.90
C ARG A 624 23.96 31.66 36.99
N THR A 625 24.16 32.96 36.73
CA THR A 625 24.75 33.91 37.73
C THR A 625 23.74 34.23 38.82
N ALA A 626 22.51 34.55 38.44
CA ALA A 626 21.44 34.75 39.39
C ALA A 626 21.15 33.50 40.21
N LEU A 627 21.05 32.34 39.55
CA LEU A 627 20.85 31.04 40.23
C LEU A 627 21.95 30.79 41.30
N ALA A 628 23.22 30.96 40.93
CA ALA A 628 24.32 30.79 41.87
C ALA A 628 24.24 31.73 43.08
N GLY A 629 23.75 33.00 42.87
CA GLY A 629 23.52 33.95 43.96
C GLY A 629 22.45 33.50 44.94
N TYR A 630 21.46 32.75 44.50
CA TYR A 630 20.40 32.22 45.35
C TYR A 630 20.65 30.77 45.80
N GLY A 631 21.76 30.13 45.42
CA GLY A 631 22.09 28.73 45.76
C GLY A 631 21.27 27.71 45.02
N LEU A 632 20.69 28.07 43.86
CA LEU A 632 19.83 27.24 43.01
C LEU A 632 20.62 26.64 41.83
N ASN A 633 20.08 25.59 41.27
CA ASN A 633 20.57 24.97 40.03
C ASN A 633 19.51 25.07 38.90
N PRO A 634 19.91 24.96 37.63
CA PRO A 634 18.97 25.02 36.49
C PRO A 634 17.85 23.97 36.56
N GLY A 635 18.11 22.77 37.12
CA GLY A 635 17.13 21.67 37.24
C GLY A 635 15.90 22.06 38.07
N GLN A 636 16.07 22.87 39.13
CA GLN A 636 14.94 23.35 39.95
C GLN A 636 14.03 24.28 39.14
N VAL A 637 14.60 25.19 38.34
CA VAL A 637 13.80 26.05 37.42
C VAL A 637 13.10 25.20 36.38
N GLN A 638 13.79 24.21 35.82
CA GLN A 638 13.23 23.32 34.80
C GLN A 638 12.07 22.48 35.38
N SER A 639 12.23 21.88 36.56
CA SER A 639 11.18 21.11 37.23
C SER A 639 9.97 21.98 37.54
N THR A 640 10.18 23.16 38.12
CA THR A 640 9.08 24.09 38.43
C THR A 640 8.28 24.52 37.19
N VAL A 641 8.97 24.90 36.12
CA VAL A 641 8.30 25.32 34.85
C VAL A 641 7.60 24.13 34.19
N ALA A 642 8.24 22.97 34.19
CA ALA A 642 7.64 21.74 33.60
C ALA A 642 6.35 21.34 34.35
N THR A 643 6.37 21.36 35.68
CA THR A 643 5.19 21.07 36.52
C THR A 643 4.12 22.13 36.33
N ALA A 644 4.49 23.41 36.29
CA ALA A 644 3.55 24.51 36.14
C ALA A 644 2.79 24.49 34.82
N VAL A 645 3.49 24.27 33.70
CA VAL A 645 2.93 24.37 32.35
C VAL A 645 2.44 22.99 31.87
N GLY A 646 3.32 21.99 31.87
CA GLY A 646 3.02 20.63 31.38
C GLY A 646 2.18 19.83 32.35
N GLY A 647 2.44 19.96 33.62
CA GLY A 647 1.85 19.17 34.69
C GLY A 647 2.72 18.00 35.10
N GLN A 648 2.66 17.63 36.40
CA GLN A 648 3.31 16.47 36.96
C GLN A 648 2.25 15.42 37.35
N VAL A 649 2.40 14.20 36.88
CA VAL A 649 1.53 13.08 37.25
C VAL A 649 1.91 12.67 38.69
N ALA A 650 0.98 12.80 39.64
CA ALA A 650 1.17 12.48 41.05
C ALA A 650 0.47 11.17 41.48
N GLY A 651 -0.06 10.42 40.53
CA GLY A 651 -0.73 9.15 40.79
C GLY A 651 -1.90 8.89 39.85
N GLN A 652 -2.70 7.87 40.16
CA GLN A 652 -3.88 7.49 39.39
C GLN A 652 -5.11 7.31 40.27
N LEU A 653 -6.25 7.79 39.83
CA LEU A 653 -7.56 7.51 40.41
C LEU A 653 -8.17 6.30 39.71
N PHE A 654 -8.66 5.32 40.47
CA PHE A 654 -9.31 4.11 39.94
C PHE A 654 -10.83 4.19 40.13
N GLU A 655 -11.56 4.11 39.02
CA GLU A 655 -13.02 4.00 39.03
C GLU A 655 -13.43 2.67 38.33
N GLY A 656 -13.50 1.60 39.12
CA GLY A 656 -13.69 0.25 38.59
C GLY A 656 -12.48 -0.19 37.76
N ASP A 657 -12.67 -0.48 36.47
CA ASP A 657 -11.60 -0.87 35.55
C ASP A 657 -10.90 0.34 34.92
N ARG A 658 -11.44 1.54 35.14
CA ARG A 658 -10.93 2.78 34.52
C ARG A 658 -9.84 3.39 35.40
N ARG A 659 -8.84 4.00 34.76
CA ARG A 659 -7.73 4.69 35.43
C ARG A 659 -7.60 6.08 34.85
N PHE A 660 -7.48 7.08 35.74
CA PHE A 660 -7.33 8.49 35.37
C PHE A 660 -6.14 9.07 36.11
N ASP A 661 -5.23 9.71 35.37
CA ASP A 661 -4.05 10.33 35.96
C ASP A 661 -4.46 11.51 36.83
N ILE A 662 -3.83 11.63 38.00
CA ILE A 662 -3.93 12.79 38.89
C ILE A 662 -2.76 13.70 38.55
N VAL A 663 -3.06 14.91 38.06
CA VAL A 663 -2.05 15.83 37.54
C VAL A 663 -2.04 17.14 38.34
N VAL A 664 -0.88 17.49 38.84
CA VAL A 664 -0.65 18.80 39.48
C VAL A 664 -0.15 19.78 38.42
N ARG A 665 -0.87 20.86 38.15
CA ARG A 665 -0.46 21.94 37.23
C ARG A 665 -1.16 23.26 37.53
N LEU A 666 -0.63 24.35 36.98
CA LEU A 666 -1.30 25.65 37.13
C LEU A 666 -2.67 25.72 36.47
N PRO A 667 -3.59 26.57 36.98
CA PRO A 667 -4.84 26.90 36.28
C PRO A 667 -4.56 27.36 34.85
N GLU A 668 -5.46 27.06 33.93
CA GLU A 668 -5.31 27.34 32.51
C GLU A 668 -5.09 28.84 32.22
N ALA A 669 -5.81 29.71 32.88
CA ALA A 669 -5.68 31.17 32.73
C ALA A 669 -4.25 31.68 33.01
N LEU A 670 -3.57 31.07 33.99
CA LEU A 670 -2.18 31.45 34.33
C LEU A 670 -1.16 30.84 33.37
N ARG A 671 -1.43 29.65 32.84
CA ARG A 671 -0.54 28.99 31.86
C ARG A 671 -0.53 29.68 30.49
N GLN A 672 -1.61 30.39 30.13
CA GLN A 672 -1.73 31.13 28.88
C GLN A 672 -1.13 32.54 28.95
N ASP A 673 -0.77 33.04 30.15
CA ASP A 673 -0.20 34.34 30.35
C ASP A 673 1.31 34.29 30.65
N PRO A 674 2.17 34.71 29.71
CA PRO A 674 3.63 34.75 29.95
C PRO A 674 4.06 35.64 31.14
N ALA A 675 3.27 36.69 31.48
CA ALA A 675 3.56 37.54 32.63
C ALA A 675 3.28 36.76 33.95
N ALA A 676 2.18 36.00 34.00
CA ALA A 676 1.90 35.14 35.16
C ALA A 676 2.96 34.06 35.35
N LEU A 677 3.51 33.51 34.25
CA LEU A 677 4.62 32.56 34.29
C LEU A 677 5.91 33.20 34.81
N ALA A 678 6.19 34.47 34.47
CA ALA A 678 7.35 35.19 35.00
C ALA A 678 7.29 35.42 36.51
N ASP A 679 6.08 35.48 37.10
CA ASP A 679 5.86 35.64 38.53
C ASP A 679 5.78 34.29 39.30
N LEU A 680 6.00 33.18 38.60
CA LEU A 680 5.96 31.82 39.23
C LEU A 680 6.96 31.73 40.37
N PRO A 681 6.57 31.31 41.60
CA PRO A 681 7.45 31.17 42.71
C PRO A 681 8.35 29.91 42.59
N VAL A 682 9.67 30.10 42.58
CA VAL A 682 10.66 29.02 42.63
C VAL A 682 11.19 28.91 44.05
N SER A 683 11.23 27.71 44.61
CA SER A 683 11.71 27.45 45.98
C SER A 683 13.24 27.65 46.08
N LEU A 684 13.67 28.28 47.15
CA LEU A 684 15.08 28.39 47.54
C LEU A 684 15.62 27.20 48.32
N GLU A 685 14.78 26.27 48.74
CA GLU A 685 15.24 25.05 49.41
C GLU A 685 15.87 24.09 48.42
N SER A 686 17.14 23.78 48.63
CA SER A 686 17.93 22.89 47.75
C SER A 686 17.50 21.44 47.97
N ALA A 687 17.17 20.74 46.86
CA ALA A 687 17.02 19.30 46.85
C ALA A 687 18.31 18.52 47.22
N LEU A 688 19.46 19.22 47.37
CA LEU A 688 20.75 18.66 47.82
C LEU A 688 20.86 18.54 49.31
N SER A 689 19.91 19.08 50.10
CA SER A 689 19.86 18.87 51.56
C SER A 689 19.17 17.58 52.02
N GLY A 690 18.93 16.64 51.05
CA GLY A 690 18.41 15.29 51.32
C GLY A 690 19.41 14.27 51.88
N GLY A 691 20.55 14.70 52.44
CA GLY A 691 21.46 13.88 53.21
C GLY A 691 21.34 14.20 54.70
N ASP A 692 20.70 13.32 55.49
CA ASP A 692 20.78 13.24 56.94
C ASP A 692 20.65 14.54 57.78
N ALA A 693 19.87 15.51 57.35
CA ALA A 693 19.46 16.59 58.22
C ALA A 693 18.30 16.10 59.08
N ASP A 694 18.62 15.85 60.37
CA ASP A 694 17.76 15.44 61.45
C ASP A 694 16.37 16.06 61.36
N GLU A 695 15.30 15.25 61.35
CA GLU A 695 13.89 15.66 61.45
C GLU A 695 13.65 16.64 62.62
N SER A 696 14.53 16.66 63.60
CA SER A 696 14.52 17.56 64.71
C SER A 696 14.89 19.02 64.38
N SER A 697 15.64 19.28 63.27
CA SER A 697 15.96 20.62 62.82
C SER A 697 14.86 21.29 61.96
N ARG A 698 14.01 20.49 61.27
CA ARG A 698 12.80 21.01 60.59
C ARG A 698 11.71 21.44 61.60
N ALA A 699 11.60 20.79 62.75
CA ALA A 699 10.65 21.10 63.79
C ALA A 699 11.03 22.37 64.60
N ALA A 700 12.30 22.76 64.60
CA ALA A 700 12.81 23.90 65.38
C ALA A 700 12.75 25.29 64.66
N SER A 701 12.57 25.32 63.33
CA SER A 701 12.41 26.56 62.57
C SER A 701 10.95 26.96 62.37
N GLY A 702 10.24 27.18 63.46
CA GLY A 702 8.80 27.53 63.51
C GLY A 702 8.47 28.95 63.00
N THR A 703 9.11 29.45 62.00
CA THR A 703 8.69 30.74 61.36
C THR A 703 9.40 31.05 60.07
N ASN A 704 9.28 30.26 59.04
CA ASN A 704 9.58 30.80 57.70
C ASN A 704 8.79 30.00 56.67
N GLY A 705 7.81 30.61 56.05
CA GLY A 705 7.29 30.18 54.78
C GLY A 705 8.43 29.95 53.81
N ALA A 706 8.35 28.91 52.92
CA ALA A 706 9.38 28.63 51.93
C ALA A 706 9.83 29.91 51.28
N ARG A 707 11.13 30.22 51.36
CA ARG A 707 11.68 31.38 50.70
C ARG A 707 11.57 31.12 49.21
N THR A 708 10.74 31.86 48.51
CA THR A 708 10.56 31.75 47.07
C THR A 708 11.07 33.00 46.36
N VAL A 709 11.61 32.83 45.15
CA VAL A 709 11.99 33.92 44.24
C VAL A 709 11.16 33.79 42.99
N PRO A 710 10.60 34.89 42.46
CA PRO A 710 9.86 34.85 41.20
C PRO A 710 10.80 34.47 40.05
N LEU A 711 10.28 33.64 39.10
CA LEU A 711 11.02 33.09 37.95
C LEU A 711 11.77 34.21 37.16
N ARG A 712 11.20 35.41 37.01
CA ARG A 712 11.82 36.55 36.32
C ARG A 712 13.16 37.00 36.89
N GLU A 713 13.46 36.69 38.16
CA GLU A 713 14.77 36.98 38.78
C GLU A 713 15.80 35.89 38.48
N LEU A 714 15.35 34.73 38.04
CA LEU A 714 16.17 33.55 37.85
C LEU A 714 16.31 33.15 36.37
N ALA A 715 15.42 33.63 35.49
CA ALA A 715 15.37 33.26 34.09
C ALA A 715 14.79 34.37 33.22
N THR A 716 15.18 34.39 31.97
CA THR A 716 14.64 35.30 30.95
C THR A 716 13.60 34.53 30.12
N LEU A 717 12.40 35.09 29.97
CA LEU A 717 11.37 34.60 29.09
C LEU A 717 11.38 35.39 27.79
N ALA A 718 11.56 34.70 26.67
CA ALA A 718 11.59 35.36 25.36
C ALA A 718 10.86 34.51 24.31
N ASN A 719 10.16 35.19 23.41
CA ASN A 719 9.65 34.53 22.23
C ASN A 719 10.78 34.39 21.20
N SER A 720 10.92 33.18 20.70
CA SER A 720 11.92 32.83 19.67
C SER A 720 11.27 31.98 18.58
N GLU A 721 11.91 31.89 17.44
CA GLU A 721 11.53 30.90 16.41
C GLU A 721 12.46 29.71 16.52
N GLY A 722 11.89 28.53 16.42
CA GLY A 722 12.63 27.27 16.44
C GLY A 722 12.31 26.37 15.24
N PRO A 723 13.00 25.22 15.15
CA PRO A 723 12.70 24.25 14.14
C PRO A 723 11.32 23.60 14.39
N ASN A 724 10.49 23.59 13.35
CA ASN A 724 9.21 22.90 13.39
C ASN A 724 9.40 21.38 13.39
N GLN A 725 10.35 20.90 12.54
CA GLN A 725 10.68 19.49 12.40
C GLN A 725 12.14 19.32 11.99
N ILE A 726 12.83 18.35 12.56
CA ILE A 726 14.19 17.98 12.16
C ILE A 726 14.20 16.54 11.70
N ASN A 727 14.22 16.34 10.39
CA ASN A 727 14.31 15.00 9.82
C ASN A 727 15.76 14.57 9.61
N ARG A 728 16.02 13.31 9.90
CA ARG A 728 17.32 12.68 9.71
C ARG A 728 17.18 11.35 8.98
N GLU A 729 18.15 11.08 8.14
CA GLU A 729 18.31 9.77 7.50
C GLU A 729 19.76 9.33 7.64
N ASN A 730 20.00 8.11 8.12
CA ASN A 730 21.34 7.59 8.44
C ASN A 730 22.17 8.55 9.32
N GLY A 731 21.51 9.25 10.27
CA GLY A 731 22.14 10.21 11.18
C GLY A 731 22.37 11.62 10.62
N LYS A 732 22.20 11.84 9.31
CA LYS A 732 22.35 13.16 8.64
C LYS A 732 21.01 13.90 8.58
N ARG A 733 21.04 15.21 8.80
CA ARG A 733 19.86 16.08 8.61
C ARG A 733 19.50 16.14 7.14
N ARG A 734 18.21 16.15 6.85
CA ARG A 734 17.68 16.32 5.50
C ARG A 734 16.47 17.22 5.46
N ILE A 735 16.22 17.79 4.30
CA ILE A 735 14.97 18.43 3.93
C ILE A 735 14.44 17.79 2.65
N VAL A 736 13.13 17.65 2.54
CA VAL A 736 12.50 17.03 1.38
C VAL A 736 11.76 18.10 0.57
N ILE A 737 11.96 18.07 -0.73
CA ILE A 737 11.18 18.79 -1.71
C ILE A 737 10.33 17.77 -2.44
N THR A 738 9.02 17.89 -2.33
CA THR A 738 8.06 16.97 -2.94
C THR A 738 7.43 17.56 -4.19
N ALA A 739 7.05 16.68 -5.12
CA ALA A 739 6.27 17.03 -6.29
C ALA A 739 5.40 15.86 -6.72
N ASN A 740 4.18 16.13 -7.17
CA ASN A 740 3.34 15.18 -7.90
C ASN A 740 3.52 15.36 -9.41
N VAL A 741 3.32 14.30 -10.17
CA VAL A 741 3.45 14.32 -11.63
C VAL A 741 2.08 14.14 -12.25
N ARG A 742 1.64 15.13 -13.08
CA ARG A 742 0.37 15.09 -13.77
C ARG A 742 0.58 15.20 -15.28
N ASP A 743 -0.23 14.43 -16.03
CA ASP A 743 -0.25 14.41 -17.51
C ASP A 743 1.11 14.09 -18.18
N ARG A 744 2.03 13.44 -17.43
CA ARG A 744 3.36 13.07 -17.91
C ARG A 744 3.87 11.80 -17.23
N ASP A 745 4.80 11.08 -17.89
CA ASP A 745 5.47 9.93 -17.30
C ASP A 745 6.51 10.32 -16.23
N LEU A 746 6.57 9.52 -15.17
CA LEU A 746 7.43 9.76 -14.02
C LEU A 746 8.93 9.80 -14.38
N GLY A 747 9.40 8.85 -15.21
CA GLY A 747 10.80 8.74 -15.56
C GLY A 747 11.30 9.93 -16.39
N GLY A 748 10.53 10.36 -17.39
CA GLY A 748 10.84 11.54 -18.20
C GLY A 748 10.82 12.84 -17.38
N PHE A 749 9.85 12.98 -16.46
CA PHE A 749 9.78 14.11 -15.55
C PHE A 749 11.02 14.22 -14.65
N VAL A 750 11.38 13.15 -13.94
CA VAL A 750 12.52 13.18 -13.02
C VAL A 750 13.85 13.35 -13.78
N GLY A 751 13.98 12.76 -14.97
CA GLY A 751 15.17 12.96 -15.80
C GLY A 751 15.38 14.43 -16.20
N GLU A 752 14.31 15.16 -16.55
CA GLU A 752 14.36 16.60 -16.84
C GLU A 752 14.59 17.41 -15.57
N LEU A 753 13.94 17.05 -14.47
CA LEU A 753 14.12 17.68 -13.17
C LEU A 753 15.59 17.62 -12.71
N GLN A 754 16.22 16.44 -12.79
CA GLN A 754 17.63 16.24 -12.46
C GLN A 754 18.56 17.12 -13.30
N GLN A 755 18.33 17.19 -14.61
CA GLN A 755 19.13 18.03 -15.52
C GLN A 755 18.93 19.51 -15.22
N THR A 756 17.72 19.93 -14.91
CA THR A 756 17.41 21.35 -14.63
C THR A 756 17.98 21.77 -13.29
N ILE A 757 17.82 20.96 -12.22
CA ILE A 757 18.45 21.23 -10.91
C ILE A 757 19.98 21.30 -11.06
N GLY A 758 20.59 20.34 -11.78
CA GLY A 758 22.05 20.33 -11.98
C GLY A 758 22.60 21.54 -12.72
N ARG A 759 21.77 22.21 -13.53
CA ARG A 759 22.13 23.44 -14.25
C ARG A 759 21.85 24.73 -13.47
N GLU A 760 20.74 24.79 -12.74
CA GLU A 760 20.22 26.04 -12.17
C GLU A 760 20.46 26.18 -10.65
N VAL A 761 20.71 25.08 -9.95
CA VAL A 761 20.90 25.07 -8.50
C VAL A 761 22.32 24.74 -8.11
N GLN A 762 23.00 25.70 -7.47
CA GLN A 762 24.31 25.45 -6.86
C GLN A 762 24.11 24.84 -5.46
N VAL A 763 24.58 23.61 -5.29
CA VAL A 763 24.60 22.92 -4.00
C VAL A 763 25.90 23.24 -3.28
N PRO A 764 25.88 23.75 -2.03
CA PRO A 764 27.08 24.06 -1.28
C PRO A 764 27.96 22.84 -1.00
N ASN A 765 29.25 23.05 -0.74
CA ASN A 765 30.14 21.97 -0.35
C ASN A 765 29.68 21.31 0.96
N GLY A 766 29.69 20.00 1.03
CA GLY A 766 29.19 19.21 2.18
C GLY A 766 27.69 18.90 2.14
N TYR A 767 26.98 19.42 1.13
CA TYR A 767 25.57 19.10 0.86
C TYR A 767 25.46 18.23 -0.40
N TRP A 768 24.46 17.35 -0.43
CA TRP A 768 24.18 16.51 -1.60
C TRP A 768 22.70 16.26 -1.78
N ILE A 769 22.32 15.87 -2.98
CA ILE A 769 20.94 15.59 -3.37
C ILE A 769 20.79 14.10 -3.68
N GLU A 770 19.72 13.50 -3.16
CA GLU A 770 19.23 12.19 -3.54
C GLU A 770 17.80 12.30 -4.05
N TYR A 771 17.42 11.39 -4.96
CA TYR A 771 16.09 11.38 -5.56
C TYR A 771 15.36 10.11 -5.12
N GLY A 772 14.22 10.30 -4.45
CA GLY A 772 13.36 9.26 -3.90
C GLY A 772 11.95 9.31 -4.47
N GLY A 773 11.02 8.69 -3.76
CA GLY A 773 9.64 8.53 -4.20
C GLY A 773 9.44 7.28 -5.04
N SER A 774 8.34 7.24 -5.77
CA SER A 774 8.03 6.15 -6.71
C SER A 774 9.12 5.98 -7.79
N PHE A 775 9.92 7.02 -8.04
CA PHE A 775 11.03 6.98 -8.99
C PHE A 775 12.18 6.04 -8.56
N GLU A 776 12.53 5.98 -7.29
CA GLU A 776 13.57 5.06 -6.78
C GLU A 776 13.18 3.61 -7.05
N GLN A 777 11.89 3.29 -6.84
CA GLN A 777 11.36 1.96 -7.13
C GLN A 777 11.38 1.66 -8.64
N LEU A 778 11.08 2.65 -9.48
CA LEU A 778 11.19 2.52 -10.94
C LEU A 778 12.61 2.17 -11.37
N ILE A 779 13.64 2.86 -10.84
CA ILE A 779 15.04 2.58 -11.15
C ILE A 779 15.44 1.17 -10.67
N SER A 780 15.11 0.83 -9.43
CA SER A 780 15.38 -0.49 -8.84
C SER A 780 14.78 -1.60 -9.68
N ALA A 781 13.50 -1.49 -10.01
CA ALA A 781 12.78 -2.43 -10.85
C ALA A 781 13.35 -2.52 -12.27
N SER A 782 13.70 -1.39 -12.88
CA SER A 782 14.31 -1.36 -14.22
C SER A 782 15.66 -2.07 -14.25
N ARG A 783 16.51 -1.89 -13.24
CA ARG A 783 17.78 -2.61 -13.11
C ARG A 783 17.59 -4.13 -13.00
N ARG A 784 16.59 -4.56 -12.22
CA ARG A 784 16.28 -5.99 -12.06
C ARG A 784 15.72 -6.58 -13.35
N LEU A 785 14.81 -5.89 -14.03
CA LEU A 785 14.30 -6.31 -15.33
C LEU A 785 15.40 -6.39 -16.38
N ALA A 786 16.40 -5.51 -16.35
CA ALA A 786 17.57 -5.56 -17.22
C ALA A 786 18.40 -6.85 -17.04
N ILE A 787 18.28 -7.55 -15.92
CA ILE A 787 18.89 -8.87 -15.67
C ILE A 787 17.91 -9.99 -15.99
N VAL A 788 16.67 -9.88 -15.53
CA VAL A 788 15.63 -10.92 -15.66
C VAL A 788 15.27 -11.18 -17.12
N VAL A 789 15.11 -10.12 -17.93
CA VAL A 789 14.72 -10.28 -19.34
C VAL A 789 15.79 -11.01 -20.17
N PRO A 790 17.08 -10.64 -20.18
CA PRO A 790 18.11 -11.43 -20.87
C PRO A 790 18.23 -12.88 -20.38
N LEU A 791 18.12 -13.08 -19.06
CA LEU A 791 18.14 -14.43 -18.49
C LEU A 791 16.99 -15.28 -19.02
N THR A 792 15.78 -14.71 -19.09
CA THR A 792 14.60 -15.37 -19.69
C THR A 792 14.85 -15.74 -21.15
N LEU A 793 15.40 -14.83 -21.93
CA LEU A 793 15.72 -15.08 -23.35
C LEU A 793 16.76 -16.19 -23.53
N VAL A 794 17.78 -16.26 -22.68
CA VAL A 794 18.76 -17.33 -22.66
C VAL A 794 18.12 -18.68 -22.33
N ILE A 795 17.24 -18.72 -21.31
CA ILE A 795 16.50 -19.93 -20.94
C ILE A 795 15.64 -20.42 -22.12
N ILE A 796 14.89 -19.51 -22.76
CA ILE A 796 14.06 -19.83 -23.93
C ILE A 796 14.93 -20.44 -25.04
N PHE A 797 16.06 -19.79 -25.36
CA PHE A 797 16.94 -20.27 -26.42
C PHE A 797 17.53 -21.65 -26.10
N ALA A 798 17.97 -21.89 -24.87
CA ALA A 798 18.49 -23.17 -24.41
C ALA A 798 17.46 -24.29 -24.50
N LEU A 799 16.20 -24.02 -24.07
CA LEU A 799 15.12 -24.99 -24.17
C LEU A 799 14.72 -25.28 -25.62
N LEU A 800 14.72 -24.27 -26.50
CA LEU A 800 14.53 -24.49 -27.94
C LEU A 800 15.64 -25.34 -28.55
N PHE A 801 16.90 -25.05 -28.18
CA PHE A 801 18.03 -25.88 -28.64
C PHE A 801 17.87 -27.31 -28.18
N TRP A 802 17.46 -27.55 -26.94
CA TRP A 802 17.21 -28.91 -26.44
C TRP A 802 16.04 -29.61 -27.16
N ALA A 803 14.96 -28.84 -27.48
CA ALA A 803 13.80 -29.40 -28.20
C ALA A 803 14.13 -29.84 -29.64
N PHE A 804 14.93 -29.05 -30.37
CA PHE A 804 15.25 -29.30 -31.78
C PHE A 804 16.55 -30.05 -32.02
N GLY A 805 17.51 -30.02 -31.10
CA GLY A 805 18.88 -30.50 -31.30
C GLY A 805 19.63 -29.75 -32.41
N SER A 806 19.16 -28.56 -32.82
CA SER A 806 19.68 -27.77 -33.93
C SER A 806 19.68 -26.28 -33.59
N ILE A 807 20.84 -25.65 -33.62
CA ILE A 807 21.01 -24.22 -33.42
C ILE A 807 20.26 -23.42 -34.51
N LYS A 808 20.24 -23.92 -35.76
CA LYS A 808 19.55 -23.24 -36.87
C LYS A 808 18.03 -23.16 -36.60
N ASP A 809 17.40 -24.29 -36.24
CA ASP A 809 15.97 -24.36 -35.98
C ASP A 809 15.60 -23.57 -34.72
N ALA A 810 16.39 -23.68 -33.66
CA ALA A 810 16.23 -22.90 -32.45
C ALA A 810 16.28 -21.37 -32.73
N ALA A 811 17.26 -20.93 -33.52
CA ALA A 811 17.40 -19.50 -33.90
C ALA A 811 16.23 -19.00 -34.76
N ILE A 812 15.70 -19.83 -35.67
CA ILE A 812 14.54 -19.50 -36.47
C ILE A 812 13.31 -19.26 -35.57
N VAL A 813 13.02 -20.19 -34.66
CA VAL A 813 11.88 -20.05 -33.74
C VAL A 813 12.08 -18.88 -32.77
N PHE A 814 13.31 -18.71 -32.24
CA PHE A 814 13.65 -17.62 -31.35
C PHE A 814 13.50 -16.24 -32.01
N SER A 815 13.69 -16.13 -33.34
CA SER A 815 13.45 -14.86 -34.06
C SER A 815 12.00 -14.39 -33.99
N GLY A 816 11.06 -15.27 -33.67
CA GLY A 816 9.68 -14.93 -33.38
C GLY A 816 9.49 -14.01 -32.17
N VAL A 817 10.42 -14.05 -31.18
CA VAL A 817 10.33 -13.23 -29.95
C VAL A 817 10.43 -11.73 -30.27
N PRO A 818 11.52 -11.21 -30.89
CA PRO A 818 11.58 -9.79 -31.22
C PRO A 818 10.45 -9.33 -32.14
N LEU A 819 9.96 -10.20 -33.00
CA LEU A 819 8.80 -9.91 -33.87
C LEU A 819 7.50 -9.78 -33.08
N ALA A 820 7.31 -10.58 -32.03
CA ALA A 820 6.15 -10.48 -31.15
C ALA A 820 6.20 -9.18 -30.31
N LEU A 821 7.36 -8.81 -29.82
CA LEU A 821 7.53 -7.58 -29.01
C LEU A 821 7.10 -6.31 -29.77
N THR A 822 7.22 -6.28 -31.10
CA THR A 822 6.79 -5.12 -31.91
C THR A 822 5.33 -4.79 -31.74
N GLY A 823 4.46 -5.80 -31.72
CA GLY A 823 3.03 -5.59 -31.55
C GLY A 823 2.65 -5.09 -30.16
N GLY A 824 3.35 -5.55 -29.13
CA GLY A 824 3.18 -5.05 -27.76
C GLY A 824 3.53 -3.57 -27.65
N VAL A 825 4.68 -3.16 -28.23
CA VAL A 825 5.11 -1.75 -28.27
C VAL A 825 4.11 -0.87 -29.04
N LEU A 826 3.66 -1.33 -30.22
CA LEU A 826 2.68 -0.60 -31.03
C LEU A 826 1.33 -0.46 -30.30
N ALA A 827 0.89 -1.50 -29.60
CA ALA A 827 -0.37 -1.47 -28.86
C ALA A 827 -0.30 -0.50 -27.67
N LEU A 828 0.82 -0.46 -26.94
CA LEU A 828 1.05 0.52 -25.87
C LEU A 828 1.04 1.95 -26.45
N ALA A 829 1.80 2.18 -27.54
CA ALA A 829 1.87 3.49 -28.20
C ALA A 829 0.49 3.96 -28.68
N ALA A 830 -0.29 3.07 -29.32
CA ALA A 830 -1.62 3.39 -29.84
C ALA A 830 -2.62 3.75 -28.73
N ARG A 831 -2.40 3.28 -27.51
CA ARG A 831 -3.25 3.55 -26.34
C ARG A 831 -2.67 4.62 -25.40
N GLY A 832 -1.50 5.19 -25.72
CA GLY A 832 -0.83 6.17 -24.84
C GLY A 832 -0.45 5.62 -23.48
N ILE A 833 -0.18 4.29 -23.36
CA ILE A 833 0.19 3.64 -22.10
C ILE A 833 1.72 3.62 -21.99
N PRO A 834 2.31 4.16 -20.89
CA PRO A 834 3.76 4.12 -20.68
C PRO A 834 4.27 2.70 -20.38
N LEU A 835 5.59 2.51 -20.50
CA LEU A 835 6.25 1.27 -20.10
C LEU A 835 6.26 1.16 -18.58
N SER A 836 5.38 0.30 -18.04
CA SER A 836 5.34 -0.05 -16.62
C SER A 836 5.97 -1.42 -16.37
N ILE A 837 6.24 -1.75 -15.11
CA ILE A 837 6.68 -3.10 -14.72
C ILE A 837 5.66 -4.15 -15.16
N SER A 838 4.37 -3.86 -15.05
CA SER A 838 3.29 -4.74 -15.52
C SER A 838 3.38 -5.00 -17.03
N ALA A 839 3.71 -3.98 -17.83
CA ALA A 839 3.99 -4.14 -19.25
C ALA A 839 5.24 -5.01 -19.49
N GLY A 840 6.31 -4.81 -18.71
CA GLY A 840 7.53 -5.61 -18.74
C GLY A 840 7.27 -7.10 -18.51
N VAL A 841 6.48 -7.43 -17.50
CA VAL A 841 6.04 -8.81 -17.24
C VAL A 841 5.17 -9.35 -18.39
N GLY A 842 4.33 -8.49 -18.99
CA GLY A 842 3.58 -8.82 -20.21
C GLY A 842 4.50 -9.20 -21.38
N PHE A 843 5.61 -8.48 -21.58
CA PHE A 843 6.62 -8.83 -22.61
C PHE A 843 7.33 -10.15 -22.31
N ILE A 844 7.59 -10.46 -21.05
CA ILE A 844 8.16 -11.76 -20.62
C ILE A 844 7.18 -12.88 -20.98
N ALA A 845 5.91 -12.79 -20.59
CA ALA A 845 4.87 -13.77 -20.89
C ALA A 845 4.69 -13.96 -22.41
N LEU A 846 4.61 -12.85 -23.16
CA LEU A 846 4.49 -12.84 -24.62
C LEU A 846 5.63 -13.58 -25.31
N SER A 847 6.86 -13.49 -24.79
CA SER A 847 8.03 -14.18 -25.35
C SER A 847 7.85 -15.69 -25.35
N GLY A 848 7.24 -16.27 -24.30
CA GLY A 848 6.90 -17.69 -24.23
C GLY A 848 5.84 -18.11 -25.25
N VAL A 849 4.78 -17.30 -25.41
CA VAL A 849 3.69 -17.57 -26.36
C VAL A 849 4.17 -17.50 -27.81
N ALA A 850 5.00 -16.52 -28.14
CA ALA A 850 5.56 -16.35 -29.47
C ALA A 850 6.38 -17.58 -29.92
N VAL A 851 7.13 -18.14 -28.99
CA VAL A 851 7.95 -19.34 -29.24
C VAL A 851 7.10 -20.58 -29.46
N LEU A 852 5.99 -20.75 -28.75
CA LEU A 852 5.10 -21.91 -28.91
C LEU A 852 4.58 -22.03 -30.35
N ASN A 853 4.06 -20.94 -30.91
CA ASN A 853 3.54 -20.91 -32.27
C ASN A 853 4.61 -21.27 -33.30
N GLY A 854 5.81 -20.73 -33.12
CA GLY A 854 6.96 -21.01 -33.96
C GLY A 854 7.43 -22.49 -33.86
N LEU A 855 7.51 -23.01 -32.63
CA LEU A 855 7.92 -24.40 -32.33
C LEU A 855 6.98 -25.40 -33.01
N VAL A 856 5.65 -25.22 -32.86
CA VAL A 856 4.64 -26.10 -33.45
C VAL A 856 4.71 -26.07 -34.98
N MET A 857 4.92 -24.91 -35.59
CA MET A 857 5.04 -24.79 -37.04
C MET A 857 6.32 -25.48 -37.56
N ILE A 858 7.47 -25.16 -37.02
CA ILE A 858 8.77 -25.65 -37.47
C ILE A 858 8.89 -27.16 -37.23
N SER A 859 8.40 -27.69 -36.11
CA SER A 859 8.35 -29.12 -35.86
C SER A 859 7.54 -29.87 -36.93
N PHE A 860 6.43 -29.30 -37.36
CA PHE A 860 5.61 -29.91 -38.40
C PHE A 860 6.25 -29.84 -39.78
N VAL A 861 6.84 -28.71 -40.16
CA VAL A 861 7.63 -28.58 -41.42
C VAL A 861 8.77 -29.58 -41.45
N ARG A 862 9.45 -29.78 -40.31
CA ARG A 862 10.52 -30.77 -40.16
C ARG A 862 10.01 -32.21 -40.35
N SER A 863 8.88 -32.59 -39.75
CA SER A 863 8.32 -33.93 -39.90
C SER A 863 7.93 -34.21 -41.35
N LEU A 864 7.43 -33.21 -42.09
CA LEU A 864 7.13 -33.34 -43.53
C LEU A 864 8.39 -33.57 -44.35
N ARG A 865 9.51 -32.91 -44.01
CA ARG A 865 10.82 -33.13 -44.64
C ARG A 865 11.41 -34.51 -44.35
N GLU A 866 11.32 -34.94 -43.09
CA GLU A 866 11.72 -36.31 -42.68
C GLU A 866 10.87 -37.39 -43.36
N GLY A 867 9.62 -37.06 -43.73
CA GLY A 867 8.73 -37.88 -44.57
C GLY A 867 9.03 -37.83 -46.06
N GLY A 868 10.14 -37.17 -46.50
CA GLY A 868 10.60 -37.19 -47.90
C GLY A 868 10.11 -36.04 -48.78
N LEU A 869 9.36 -35.09 -48.29
CA LEU A 869 8.86 -33.97 -49.11
C LEU A 869 9.97 -32.94 -49.45
N PRO A 870 10.02 -32.40 -50.68
CA PRO A 870 10.97 -31.35 -51.06
C PRO A 870 10.80 -30.11 -50.15
N LEU A 871 11.91 -29.40 -49.82
CA LEU A 871 11.93 -28.24 -48.92
C LEU A 871 10.85 -27.18 -49.22
N ALA A 872 10.69 -26.81 -50.49
CA ALA A 872 9.74 -25.80 -50.90
C ALA A 872 8.27 -26.23 -50.70
N GLN A 873 7.99 -27.51 -50.89
CA GLN A 873 6.66 -28.10 -50.70
C GLN A 873 6.40 -28.34 -49.21
N ALA A 874 7.36 -28.87 -48.47
CA ALA A 874 7.25 -29.06 -47.03
C ALA A 874 6.99 -27.74 -46.27
N VAL A 875 7.63 -26.65 -46.66
CA VAL A 875 7.40 -25.32 -46.08
C VAL A 875 6.00 -24.78 -46.43
N ARG A 876 5.53 -24.93 -47.68
CA ARG A 876 4.20 -24.46 -48.11
C ARG A 876 3.12 -25.30 -47.40
N ASP A 877 3.18 -26.61 -47.50
CA ASP A 877 2.16 -27.51 -46.96
C ASP A 877 2.16 -27.48 -45.43
N GLY A 878 3.34 -27.31 -44.84
CA GLY A 878 3.51 -27.12 -43.39
C GLY A 878 2.84 -25.84 -42.89
N ALA A 879 3.06 -24.72 -43.55
CA ALA A 879 2.45 -23.44 -43.21
C ALA A 879 0.93 -23.45 -43.40
N LEU A 880 0.44 -24.04 -44.48
CA LEU A 880 -1.00 -24.18 -44.76
C LEU A 880 -1.68 -25.16 -43.78
N GLY A 881 -1.01 -26.29 -43.44
CA GLY A 881 -1.53 -27.28 -42.51
C GLY A 881 -1.59 -26.79 -41.05
N ARG A 882 -0.73 -25.84 -40.68
CA ARG A 882 -0.72 -25.26 -39.33
C ARG A 882 -1.43 -23.91 -39.19
N LEU A 883 -2.04 -23.39 -40.29
CA LEU A 883 -2.78 -22.14 -40.27
C LEU A 883 -3.91 -22.14 -39.22
N ARG A 884 -4.70 -23.23 -39.19
CA ARG A 884 -5.85 -23.35 -38.28
C ARG A 884 -5.44 -23.43 -36.83
N PRO A 885 -4.50 -24.32 -36.37
CA PRO A 885 -4.01 -24.34 -35.01
C PRO A 885 -3.48 -22.99 -34.57
N VAL A 886 -2.58 -22.37 -35.35
CA VAL A 886 -1.93 -21.10 -34.99
C VAL A 886 -2.93 -19.95 -34.86
N LEU A 887 -3.91 -19.87 -35.75
CA LEU A 887 -4.97 -18.84 -35.64
C LEU A 887 -5.89 -19.10 -34.45
N MET A 888 -6.17 -20.38 -34.15
CA MET A 888 -7.06 -20.74 -33.05
C MET A 888 -6.42 -20.39 -31.72
N THR A 889 -5.16 -20.78 -31.48
CA THR A 889 -4.42 -20.43 -30.26
C THR A 889 -4.28 -18.91 -30.11
N ALA A 890 -3.97 -18.21 -31.22
CA ALA A 890 -3.85 -16.74 -31.21
C ALA A 890 -5.17 -16.05 -30.87
N LEU A 891 -6.29 -16.45 -31.46
CA LEU A 891 -7.60 -15.86 -31.19
C LEU A 891 -8.07 -16.16 -29.76
N VAL A 892 -7.90 -17.40 -29.32
CA VAL A 892 -8.27 -17.83 -27.96
C VAL A 892 -7.49 -17.03 -26.93
N ALA A 893 -6.15 -16.95 -27.06
CA ALA A 893 -5.31 -16.20 -26.14
C ALA A 893 -5.60 -14.68 -26.21
N SER A 894 -5.72 -14.07 -27.39
CA SER A 894 -6.02 -12.65 -27.50
C SER A 894 -7.38 -12.28 -26.90
N LEU A 895 -8.42 -13.07 -27.16
CA LEU A 895 -9.78 -12.77 -26.70
C LEU A 895 -9.94 -13.04 -25.21
N GLY A 896 -9.15 -13.95 -24.62
CA GLY A 896 -9.08 -14.18 -23.19
C GLY A 896 -8.66 -12.91 -22.42
N PHE A 897 -7.76 -12.11 -22.99
CA PHE A 897 -7.28 -10.85 -22.40
C PHE A 897 -8.12 -9.60 -22.74
N VAL A 898 -9.07 -9.69 -23.69
CA VAL A 898 -9.89 -8.51 -24.10
C VAL A 898 -10.64 -7.88 -22.92
N PRO A 899 -11.34 -8.64 -22.05
CA PRO A 899 -12.01 -8.02 -20.90
C PRO A 899 -11.06 -7.23 -19.99
N MET A 900 -9.85 -7.76 -19.74
CA MET A 900 -8.83 -7.06 -18.92
C MET A 900 -8.27 -5.82 -19.63
N ALA A 901 -8.07 -5.86 -20.93
CA ALA A 901 -7.52 -4.73 -21.68
C ALA A 901 -8.47 -3.52 -21.75
N PHE A 902 -9.78 -3.76 -21.77
CA PHE A 902 -10.80 -2.72 -21.96
C PHE A 902 -11.62 -2.41 -20.71
N ASN A 903 -11.43 -3.13 -19.61
CA ASN A 903 -12.12 -2.85 -18.35
C ASN A 903 -11.71 -1.49 -17.76
N VAL A 904 -12.67 -0.81 -17.11
CA VAL A 904 -12.53 0.52 -16.47
C VAL A 904 -12.79 0.45 -14.96
N GLY A 905 -12.98 -0.75 -14.40
CA GLY A 905 -13.22 -0.96 -12.97
C GLY A 905 -11.95 -0.85 -12.12
N ALA A 906 -12.12 -0.66 -10.81
CA ALA A 906 -11.03 -0.63 -9.84
C ALA A 906 -10.15 -1.89 -9.95
N GLY A 907 -8.83 -1.70 -10.03
CA GLY A 907 -7.84 -2.75 -10.23
C GLY A 907 -7.53 -3.11 -11.68
N SER A 908 -8.30 -2.61 -12.65
CA SER A 908 -8.01 -2.85 -14.06
C SER A 908 -6.76 -2.09 -14.53
N GLU A 909 -6.39 -1.00 -13.88
CA GLU A 909 -5.27 -0.15 -14.23
C GLU A 909 -3.95 -0.93 -14.28
N VAL A 910 -3.74 -1.82 -13.33
CA VAL A 910 -2.53 -2.64 -13.22
C VAL A 910 -2.49 -3.77 -14.25
N GLN A 911 -3.67 -4.32 -14.60
CA GLN A 911 -3.81 -5.43 -15.56
C GLN A 911 -3.79 -4.95 -17.02
N ARG A 912 -4.29 -3.74 -17.29
CA ARG A 912 -4.46 -3.17 -18.63
C ARG A 912 -3.18 -3.09 -19.46
N PRO A 913 -2.02 -2.63 -18.92
CA PRO A 913 -0.75 -2.63 -19.67
C PRO A 913 -0.31 -4.03 -20.07
N LEU A 914 -0.36 -5.00 -19.14
CA LEU A 914 -0.02 -6.41 -19.38
C LEU A 914 -0.90 -7.00 -20.50
N ALA A 915 -2.22 -6.87 -20.38
CA ALA A 915 -3.18 -7.40 -21.37
C ALA A 915 -3.00 -6.73 -22.75
N THR A 916 -2.74 -5.41 -22.79
CA THR A 916 -2.49 -4.67 -24.03
C THR A 916 -1.25 -5.17 -24.76
N VAL A 917 -0.14 -5.39 -24.03
CA VAL A 917 1.10 -5.94 -24.59
C VAL A 917 0.87 -7.34 -25.14
N VAL A 918 0.19 -8.20 -24.40
CA VAL A 918 -0.04 -9.58 -24.81
C VAL A 918 -0.94 -9.66 -26.05
N ILE A 919 -2.06 -8.94 -26.08
CA ILE A 919 -2.97 -8.90 -27.26
C ILE A 919 -2.22 -8.40 -28.49
N GLY A 920 -1.58 -7.22 -28.39
CA GLY A 920 -0.84 -6.62 -29.51
C GLY A 920 0.28 -7.53 -30.01
N GLY A 921 1.00 -8.14 -29.09
CA GLY A 921 2.09 -9.03 -29.36
C GLY A 921 1.66 -10.37 -29.97
N ILE A 922 0.54 -10.95 -29.54
CA ILE A 922 0.00 -12.18 -30.14
C ILE A 922 -0.43 -11.91 -31.59
N VAL A 923 -1.08 -10.78 -31.85
CA VAL A 923 -1.48 -10.40 -33.22
C VAL A 923 -0.25 -10.28 -34.13
N SER A 924 0.78 -9.52 -33.71
CA SER A 924 2.00 -9.38 -34.50
C SER A 924 2.78 -10.70 -34.64
N SER A 925 2.93 -11.45 -33.55
CA SER A 925 3.58 -12.77 -33.55
C SER A 925 2.92 -13.72 -34.53
N THR A 926 1.59 -13.80 -34.55
CA THR A 926 0.83 -14.68 -35.45
C THR A 926 1.05 -14.30 -36.91
N LEU A 927 0.91 -13.02 -37.24
CA LEU A 927 1.11 -12.53 -38.61
C LEU A 927 2.54 -12.80 -39.11
N LEU A 928 3.53 -12.50 -38.27
CA LEU A 928 4.94 -12.63 -38.62
C LEU A 928 5.40 -14.09 -38.61
N THR A 929 4.86 -14.93 -37.70
CA THR A 929 5.10 -16.39 -37.69
C THR A 929 4.58 -17.04 -38.96
N LEU A 930 3.39 -16.68 -39.40
CA LEU A 930 2.79 -17.23 -40.61
C LEU A 930 3.50 -16.75 -41.90
N LEU A 931 4.10 -15.56 -41.92
CA LEU A 931 4.67 -14.98 -43.13
C LEU A 931 6.21 -15.01 -43.14
N VAL A 932 6.86 -14.74 -42.05
CA VAL A 932 8.33 -14.56 -41.94
C VAL A 932 9.06 -15.87 -41.62
N LEU A 933 8.54 -16.68 -40.65
CA LEU A 933 9.17 -17.94 -40.28
C LEU A 933 9.34 -18.92 -41.44
N PRO A 934 8.32 -19.15 -42.34
CA PRO A 934 8.49 -20.04 -43.49
C PRO A 934 9.59 -19.54 -44.44
N VAL A 935 9.74 -18.22 -44.56
CA VAL A 935 10.80 -17.63 -45.41
C VAL A 935 12.18 -17.86 -44.79
N LEU A 936 12.33 -17.63 -43.46
CA LEU A 936 13.58 -17.86 -42.77
C LEU A 936 14.01 -19.33 -42.80
N TYR A 937 13.06 -20.25 -42.60
CA TYR A 937 13.32 -21.68 -42.63
C TYR A 937 13.80 -22.10 -44.02
N ARG A 938 13.09 -21.68 -45.12
CA ARG A 938 13.50 -21.94 -46.48
C ARG A 938 14.89 -21.36 -46.83
N TRP A 939 15.23 -20.19 -46.28
CA TRP A 939 16.50 -19.50 -46.58
C TRP A 939 17.66 -20.17 -45.88
N LEU A 940 17.54 -20.54 -44.60
CA LEU A 940 18.61 -21.13 -43.81
C LEU A 940 18.89 -22.61 -44.18
N HIS A 941 17.88 -23.35 -44.67
CA HIS A 941 17.99 -24.75 -45.08
C HIS A 941 18.19 -24.91 -46.61
N ARG A 942 18.39 -23.83 -47.36
CA ARG A 942 18.55 -23.88 -48.81
C ARG A 942 19.80 -24.66 -49.26
N ARG A 943 20.86 -24.65 -48.44
CA ARG A 943 22.10 -25.38 -48.69
C ARG A 943 21.98 -26.89 -48.40
N ASP A 944 21.09 -27.27 -47.53
CA ASP A 944 20.83 -28.65 -47.15
C ASP A 944 19.94 -29.39 -48.18
N ALA A 945 19.45 -28.70 -49.22
CA ALA A 945 18.57 -29.17 -50.26
C ALA A 945 19.27 -29.40 -51.61
N SER A 946 20.61 -29.26 -51.69
CA SER A 946 21.36 -29.65 -52.91
C SER A 946 21.48 -31.17 -52.94
N PRO A 947 21.03 -31.87 -54.02
CA PRO A 947 21.23 -33.28 -54.11
C PRO A 947 22.73 -33.59 -54.20
N ALA A 948 23.24 -34.57 -53.42
CA ALA A 948 24.51 -35.20 -53.62
C ALA A 948 24.47 -35.98 -54.98
#